data_cff4b66b6b28901f644fb1066cbeab64
#
_entry.id   cff4b66b6b28901f644fb1066cbeab64
#
_cell.length_a   1.000
_cell.length_b   1.000
_cell.length_c   1.000
_cell.angle_alpha   90.00
_cell.angle_beta   90.00
_cell.angle_gamma   90.00
#
_symmetry.space_group_name_H-M   'P 1'
#
loop_
_entity.id
_entity.type
_entity.pdbx_description
1 polymer ?
#
loop_
_entity_poly.entity_id
_entity_poly.type
_entity_poly.pdbx_seq_one_letter_code
_entity_poly.pdbx_strand_id
1 'polypeptide(L)'
;MKILLKEKIMQMLSSMEEAHTFLSANPEAGPSALLADCQNAALRIGNLLEASEAHPEQIVAELETYCELIYQLSICPGEQWEAYVQRLTEQIKQIASQIENQVSTEKLKAIFLPYSASMWDAFDSVYAAAVQDERFDVKVIPIPYYSLDARGEIQQAHYEGAELGKLVPVTDYRTYSIPLELPDVIFIHNPYDGCNRVTRVFEQFYSSALIQYTQHLVYIPYYVSRDRMMPHFAQMPGVQNAWRIFTENERIRKQYIDGGIAPEKVAALGSPKMDMVLRAARAEKQIPEEWQVLKNKRVFFYNTALTDILNHRECFLQKVQFVIETFQKHPELALLWRPHPLSVSTMESMAPELLQGYQNIVKEFKDSGIGVYDETGDLERTITISDGYIGDLSSSVSRLYEATGKPCFYVEYWDDTLKRPTRYARCLCAAIWDRKIYMYAWGYNALFVLDEEKNRLLALPGDESMPVSEQTLYSKCVIWKNFIYFIPLYAHHILKYDLIDGRRTRLAIDLGDHHFDIVLDQERLYLLPMCYAEHYIAIDLNTDEIEYIPTNYHNQLSGVDPLEQAPLFHGEVLIHKKVWRCCRAAPILQCIDLQKRMIEYTDLPEMEEPLREFVLYKNCFWGIGLNTNRIYQWDPEKNKIKRLITIDKWAKWQERHVFHHIRVFKDFIWVFLLSAPCVLRIDPATGQVKFLEFGHLQGLISDQYGKFLFSDTIQTEKEYIYLFPRHINGIVKINAETSEITLIKTELECGQLQKIMSGPSFNENMCTLEEFLKSQNGHAAANIDHPAAGERIWEYIVQNID
;
A
#
# COMPACT_ATOMS: atom_id res chain seq x y z
N MET A 1 -10.34 -39.52 -17.29
CA MET A 1 -10.39 -38.75 -16.01
C MET A 1 -9.28 -37.72 -15.96
N LYS A 2 -9.48 -36.53 -15.34
CA LYS A 2 -8.39 -35.58 -15.09
C LYS A 2 -7.37 -36.15 -14.11
N ILE A 3 -6.08 -35.91 -14.34
CA ILE A 3 -4.98 -36.54 -13.57
C ILE A 3 -5.03 -36.19 -12.06
N LEU A 4 -5.34 -34.95 -11.69
CA LEU A 4 -5.48 -34.55 -10.28
C LEU A 4 -6.61 -35.27 -9.56
N LEU A 5 -7.72 -35.55 -10.27
CA LEU A 5 -8.84 -36.30 -9.70
C LEU A 5 -8.42 -37.74 -9.43
N LYS A 6 -7.67 -38.36 -10.37
CA LYS A 6 -7.12 -39.69 -10.14
C LYS A 6 -6.17 -39.75 -8.94
N GLU A 7 -5.25 -38.77 -8.83
CA GLU A 7 -4.36 -38.63 -7.68
C GLU A 7 -5.13 -38.51 -6.36
N LYS A 8 -6.17 -37.69 -6.31
CA LYS A 8 -7.04 -37.50 -5.15
C LYS A 8 -7.77 -38.81 -4.75
N ILE A 9 -8.24 -39.56 -5.74
CA ILE A 9 -8.84 -40.89 -5.51
C ILE A 9 -7.79 -41.85 -4.93
N MET A 10 -6.58 -41.89 -5.50
CA MET A 10 -5.48 -42.74 -5.00
C MET A 10 -5.09 -42.37 -3.57
N GLN A 11 -5.03 -41.08 -3.22
CA GLN A 11 -4.79 -40.62 -1.86
C GLN A 11 -5.89 -41.06 -0.89
N MET A 12 -7.16 -40.99 -1.30
CA MET A 12 -8.27 -41.50 -0.49
C MET A 12 -8.15 -42.99 -0.23
N LEU A 13 -7.82 -43.80 -1.24
CA LEU A 13 -7.58 -45.23 -1.09
C LEU A 13 -6.38 -45.52 -0.17
N SER A 14 -5.28 -44.74 -0.25
CA SER A 14 -4.14 -44.84 0.66
C SER A 14 -4.55 -44.57 2.11
N SER A 15 -5.35 -43.53 2.35
CA SER A 15 -5.86 -43.20 3.69
C SER A 15 -6.77 -44.30 4.26
N MET A 16 -7.55 -44.95 3.38
CA MET A 16 -8.37 -46.11 3.78
C MET A 16 -7.47 -47.30 4.17
N GLU A 17 -6.40 -47.56 3.45
CA GLU A 17 -5.43 -48.61 3.81
C GLU A 17 -4.74 -48.32 5.15
N GLU A 18 -4.37 -47.06 5.41
CA GLU A 18 -3.83 -46.64 6.71
C GLU A 18 -4.85 -46.86 7.84
N ALA A 19 -6.13 -46.56 7.58
CA ALA A 19 -7.19 -46.83 8.53
C ALA A 19 -7.33 -48.34 8.84
N HIS A 20 -7.23 -49.22 7.84
CA HIS A 20 -7.20 -50.66 8.08
C HIS A 20 -6.01 -51.12 8.90
N THR A 21 -4.82 -50.54 8.65
CA THR A 21 -3.62 -50.84 9.43
C THR A 21 -3.82 -50.45 10.90
N PHE A 22 -4.41 -49.26 11.15
CA PHE A 22 -4.79 -48.83 12.50
C PHE A 22 -5.77 -49.78 13.17
N LEU A 23 -6.83 -50.20 12.45
CA LEU A 23 -7.85 -51.16 12.96
C LEU A 23 -7.27 -52.56 13.29
N SER A 24 -6.30 -53.05 12.49
CA SER A 24 -5.57 -54.29 12.81
C SER A 24 -4.75 -54.16 14.09
N ALA A 25 -4.09 -53.04 14.30
CA ALA A 25 -3.27 -52.78 15.49
C ALA A 25 -4.09 -52.50 16.77
N ASN A 26 -5.35 -52.08 16.65
CA ASN A 26 -6.22 -51.64 17.75
C ASN A 26 -7.63 -52.25 17.70
N PRO A 27 -7.80 -53.54 17.84
CA PRO A 27 -9.11 -54.19 17.72
C PRO A 27 -10.18 -53.71 18.73
N GLU A 28 -9.72 -53.15 19.87
CA GLU A 28 -10.59 -52.67 20.96
C GLU A 28 -10.96 -51.17 20.83
N ALA A 29 -10.44 -50.42 19.84
CA ALA A 29 -10.56 -48.97 19.75
C ALA A 29 -11.95 -48.46 19.26
N GLY A 30 -12.97 -49.33 19.13
CA GLY A 30 -14.29 -48.94 18.73
C GLY A 30 -14.40 -48.56 17.23
N PRO A 31 -14.61 -49.54 16.37
CA PRO A 31 -14.43 -49.41 14.90
C PRO A 31 -15.48 -48.58 14.15
N SER A 32 -16.61 -48.20 14.77
CA SER A 32 -17.78 -47.71 14.05
C SER A 32 -17.57 -46.38 13.30
N ALA A 33 -16.84 -45.43 13.86
CA ALA A 33 -16.61 -44.12 13.21
C ALA A 33 -15.66 -44.23 12.02
N LEU A 34 -14.50 -44.87 12.21
CA LEU A 34 -13.46 -45.00 11.18
C LEU A 34 -13.94 -45.87 10.00
N LEU A 35 -14.72 -46.94 10.28
CA LEU A 35 -15.35 -47.77 9.23
C LEU A 35 -16.41 -46.97 8.46
N ALA A 36 -17.19 -46.12 9.13
CA ALA A 36 -18.14 -45.26 8.45
C ALA A 36 -17.44 -44.24 7.55
N ASP A 37 -16.29 -43.68 7.99
CA ASP A 37 -15.51 -42.79 7.17
C ASP A 37 -14.91 -43.49 5.94
N CYS A 38 -14.44 -44.72 6.08
CA CYS A 38 -13.99 -45.56 4.97
C CYS A 38 -15.14 -45.84 3.96
N GLN A 39 -16.34 -46.15 4.47
CA GLN A 39 -17.52 -46.37 3.62
C GLN A 39 -17.92 -45.10 2.86
N ASN A 40 -17.90 -43.94 3.54
CA ASN A 40 -18.18 -42.65 2.91
C ASN A 40 -17.14 -42.32 1.84
N ALA A 41 -15.86 -42.61 2.10
CA ALA A 41 -14.81 -42.44 1.12
C ALA A 41 -15.01 -43.34 -0.12
N ALA A 42 -15.36 -44.62 0.08
CA ALA A 42 -15.67 -45.54 -1.02
C ALA A 42 -16.87 -45.06 -1.88
N LEU A 43 -17.94 -44.60 -1.25
CA LEU A 43 -19.10 -44.03 -1.95
C LEU A 43 -18.73 -42.79 -2.75
N ARG A 44 -17.89 -41.93 -2.17
CA ARG A 44 -17.39 -40.71 -2.85
C ARG A 44 -16.52 -41.09 -4.06
N ILE A 45 -15.64 -42.08 -3.93
CA ILE A 45 -14.81 -42.55 -5.04
C ILE A 45 -15.71 -43.13 -6.16
N GLY A 46 -16.73 -43.95 -5.82
CA GLY A 46 -17.68 -44.49 -6.80
C GLY A 46 -18.38 -43.39 -7.59
N ASN A 47 -18.93 -42.38 -6.91
CA ASN A 47 -19.57 -41.21 -7.55
C ASN A 47 -18.64 -40.44 -8.47
N LEU A 48 -17.36 -40.25 -8.07
CA LEU A 48 -16.37 -39.57 -8.88
C LEU A 48 -16.01 -40.36 -10.14
N LEU A 49 -15.91 -41.69 -10.05
CA LEU A 49 -15.67 -42.59 -11.19
C LEU A 49 -16.84 -42.58 -12.15
N GLU A 50 -18.08 -42.69 -11.66
CA GLU A 50 -19.30 -42.64 -12.49
C GLU A 50 -19.44 -41.29 -13.23
N ALA A 51 -19.04 -40.20 -12.61
CA ALA A 51 -19.11 -38.86 -13.22
C ALA A 51 -18.02 -38.59 -14.27
N SER A 52 -16.87 -39.32 -14.22
CA SER A 52 -15.67 -38.97 -15.00
C SER A 52 -15.19 -40.05 -15.97
N GLU A 53 -15.69 -41.29 -15.85
CA GLU A 53 -15.29 -42.42 -16.69
C GLU A 53 -16.45 -42.95 -17.52
N ALA A 54 -16.16 -43.43 -18.74
CA ALA A 54 -17.18 -43.98 -19.62
C ALA A 54 -17.66 -45.39 -19.20
N HIS A 55 -16.81 -46.14 -18.53
CA HIS A 55 -17.08 -47.55 -18.13
C HIS A 55 -16.56 -47.85 -16.72
N PRO A 56 -17.14 -47.22 -15.67
CA PRO A 56 -16.70 -47.41 -14.30
C PRO A 56 -17.27 -48.65 -13.61
N GLU A 57 -18.19 -49.38 -14.27
CA GLU A 57 -19.09 -50.38 -13.67
C GLU A 57 -18.36 -51.46 -12.89
N GLN A 58 -17.19 -51.93 -13.38
CA GLN A 58 -16.42 -52.97 -12.73
C GLN A 58 -15.80 -52.47 -11.42
N ILE A 59 -15.18 -51.25 -11.45
CA ILE A 59 -14.53 -50.69 -10.27
C ILE A 59 -15.55 -50.26 -9.23
N VAL A 60 -16.71 -49.73 -9.68
CA VAL A 60 -17.84 -49.40 -8.80
C VAL A 60 -18.37 -50.64 -8.09
N ALA A 61 -18.55 -51.79 -8.79
CA ALA A 61 -18.97 -53.03 -8.18
C ALA A 61 -17.96 -53.55 -7.12
N GLU A 62 -16.68 -53.34 -7.33
CA GLU A 62 -15.64 -53.66 -6.32
C GLU A 62 -15.74 -52.73 -5.07
N LEU A 63 -16.06 -51.45 -5.25
CA LEU A 63 -16.34 -50.51 -4.16
C LEU A 63 -17.62 -50.86 -3.39
N GLU A 64 -18.67 -51.32 -4.08
CA GLU A 64 -19.86 -51.83 -3.44
C GLU A 64 -19.56 -53.08 -2.61
N THR A 65 -18.75 -54.01 -3.14
CA THR A 65 -18.28 -55.18 -2.42
C THR A 65 -17.46 -54.79 -1.18
N TYR A 66 -16.65 -53.78 -1.27
CA TYR A 66 -15.91 -53.22 -0.14
C TYR A 66 -16.85 -52.66 0.93
N CYS A 67 -17.87 -51.90 0.54
CA CYS A 67 -18.89 -51.39 1.48
C CYS A 67 -19.65 -52.51 2.19
N GLU A 68 -19.96 -53.61 1.50
CA GLU A 68 -20.58 -54.80 2.10
C GLU A 68 -19.64 -55.49 3.11
N LEU A 69 -18.33 -55.59 2.80
CA LEU A 69 -17.35 -56.10 3.74
C LEU A 69 -17.24 -55.23 5.01
N ILE A 70 -17.33 -53.91 4.90
CA ILE A 70 -17.39 -52.99 6.05
C ILE A 70 -18.64 -53.29 6.91
N TYR A 71 -19.79 -53.44 6.26
CA TYR A 71 -21.03 -53.79 6.96
C TYR A 71 -20.88 -55.11 7.71
N GLN A 72 -20.34 -56.14 7.06
CA GLN A 72 -20.09 -57.45 7.67
C GLN A 72 -19.11 -57.37 8.85
N LEU A 73 -18.05 -56.58 8.73
CA LEU A 73 -17.11 -56.32 9.83
C LEU A 73 -17.79 -55.61 11.02
N SER A 74 -18.71 -54.68 10.76
CA SER A 74 -19.44 -53.98 11.83
C SER A 74 -20.33 -54.84 12.70
N ILE A 75 -20.75 -56.02 12.19
CA ILE A 75 -21.60 -57.02 12.90
C ILE A 75 -20.83 -58.30 13.27
N CYS A 76 -19.50 -58.33 12.97
CA CYS A 76 -18.67 -59.50 13.11
C CYS A 76 -18.34 -59.81 14.58
N PRO A 77 -18.37 -61.12 15.01
CA PRO A 77 -17.79 -61.52 16.28
C PRO A 77 -16.28 -61.27 16.30
N GLY A 78 -15.71 -60.90 17.46
CA GLY A 78 -14.33 -60.49 17.60
C GLY A 78 -13.27 -61.47 17.10
N GLU A 79 -13.55 -62.78 17.15
CA GLU A 79 -12.63 -63.83 16.68
C GLU A 79 -12.35 -63.77 15.17
N GLN A 80 -13.17 -63.17 14.36
CA GLN A 80 -12.99 -63.03 12.90
C GLN A 80 -12.54 -61.64 12.45
N TRP A 81 -12.32 -60.71 13.36
CA TRP A 81 -12.00 -59.31 13.10
C TRP A 81 -10.79 -59.12 12.17
N GLU A 82 -9.68 -59.74 12.50
CA GLU A 82 -8.44 -59.63 11.76
C GLU A 82 -8.55 -60.13 10.32
N ALA A 83 -9.30 -61.24 10.09
CA ALA A 83 -9.53 -61.78 8.77
C ALA A 83 -10.38 -60.84 7.89
N TYR A 84 -11.36 -60.14 8.46
CA TYR A 84 -12.15 -59.14 7.72
C TYR A 84 -11.34 -57.87 7.41
N VAL A 85 -10.55 -57.39 8.34
CA VAL A 85 -9.67 -56.20 8.09
C VAL A 85 -8.61 -56.51 7.03
N GLN A 86 -8.06 -57.75 7.02
CA GLN A 86 -7.19 -58.17 5.94
C GLN A 86 -7.89 -58.21 4.57
N ARG A 87 -9.09 -58.73 4.51
CA ARG A 87 -9.90 -58.74 3.27
C ARG A 87 -10.22 -57.34 2.79
N LEU A 88 -10.56 -56.40 3.67
CA LEU A 88 -10.77 -54.99 3.32
C LEU A 88 -9.49 -54.38 2.71
N THR A 89 -8.31 -54.65 3.31
CA THR A 89 -7.02 -54.16 2.80
C THR A 89 -6.71 -54.77 1.42
N GLU A 90 -6.93 -56.06 1.22
CA GLU A 90 -6.74 -56.71 -0.06
C GLU A 90 -7.68 -56.12 -1.15
N GLN A 91 -8.94 -55.86 -0.80
CA GLN A 91 -9.93 -55.26 -1.69
C GLN A 91 -9.53 -53.85 -2.13
N ILE A 92 -9.11 -53.01 -1.19
CA ILE A 92 -8.64 -51.64 -1.51
C ILE A 92 -7.39 -51.64 -2.39
N LYS A 93 -6.46 -52.55 -2.16
CA LYS A 93 -5.28 -52.71 -3.02
C LYS A 93 -5.65 -53.14 -4.44
N GLN A 94 -6.64 -54.05 -4.56
CA GLN A 94 -7.14 -54.47 -5.86
C GLN A 94 -7.81 -53.30 -6.60
N ILE A 95 -8.67 -52.55 -5.93
CA ILE A 95 -9.33 -51.35 -6.49
C ILE A 95 -8.29 -50.32 -6.93
N ALA A 96 -7.30 -50.03 -6.06
CA ALA A 96 -6.23 -49.11 -6.41
C ALA A 96 -5.45 -49.55 -7.66
N SER A 97 -5.08 -50.80 -7.74
CA SER A 97 -4.41 -51.38 -8.92
C SER A 97 -5.25 -51.29 -10.19
N GLN A 98 -6.58 -51.52 -10.08
CA GLN A 98 -7.47 -51.40 -11.23
C GLN A 98 -7.57 -49.95 -11.69
N ILE A 99 -7.73 -49.01 -10.77
CA ILE A 99 -7.76 -47.58 -11.10
C ILE A 99 -6.45 -47.15 -11.76
N GLU A 100 -5.31 -47.58 -11.21
CA GLU A 100 -4.01 -47.24 -11.75
C GLU A 100 -3.80 -47.72 -13.20
N ASN A 101 -4.25 -48.95 -13.49
CA ASN A 101 -3.98 -49.59 -14.76
C ASN A 101 -5.08 -49.37 -15.83
N GLN A 102 -6.35 -49.14 -15.43
CA GLN A 102 -7.47 -49.09 -16.36
C GLN A 102 -8.01 -47.69 -16.62
N VAL A 103 -7.83 -46.76 -15.65
CA VAL A 103 -8.32 -45.40 -15.79
C VAL A 103 -7.28 -44.53 -16.49
N SER A 104 -7.59 -44.13 -17.71
CA SER A 104 -6.74 -43.21 -18.49
C SER A 104 -6.82 -41.80 -17.93
N THR A 105 -5.67 -41.10 -17.98
CA THR A 105 -5.60 -39.71 -17.48
C THR A 105 -5.44 -38.70 -18.60
N GLU A 106 -6.12 -37.58 -18.43
CA GLU A 106 -5.92 -36.38 -19.24
C GLU A 106 -5.25 -35.30 -18.38
N LYS A 107 -4.29 -34.60 -19.01
CA LYS A 107 -3.68 -33.41 -18.38
C LYS A 107 -4.71 -32.30 -18.25
N LEU A 108 -4.58 -31.52 -17.20
CA LEU A 108 -5.32 -30.28 -17.09
C LEU A 108 -4.74 -29.25 -18.07
N LYS A 109 -5.59 -28.36 -18.57
CA LYS A 109 -5.18 -27.30 -19.50
C LYS A 109 -5.09 -25.98 -18.75
N ALA A 110 -3.89 -25.38 -18.72
CA ALA A 110 -3.67 -24.06 -18.14
C ALA A 110 -3.23 -23.10 -19.26
N ILE A 111 -3.93 -21.98 -19.42
CA ILE A 111 -3.59 -20.99 -20.42
C ILE A 111 -3.32 -19.62 -19.80
N PHE A 112 -2.28 -18.95 -20.32
CA PHE A 112 -1.91 -17.58 -19.96
C PHE A 112 -2.27 -16.66 -21.11
N LEU A 113 -3.00 -15.56 -20.81
CA LEU A 113 -3.50 -14.61 -21.81
C LEU A 113 -2.83 -13.22 -21.66
N PRO A 114 -1.55 -13.08 -21.96
CA PRO A 114 -0.89 -11.79 -21.99
C PRO A 114 -1.32 -10.98 -23.22
N TYR A 115 -1.56 -9.66 -23.06
CA TYR A 115 -1.84 -8.81 -24.22
C TYR A 115 -0.65 -7.93 -24.64
N SER A 116 0.34 -7.73 -23.76
CA SER A 116 1.58 -7.00 -24.06
C SER A 116 2.80 -7.76 -23.56
N ALA A 117 3.85 -7.76 -24.37
CA ALA A 117 5.14 -8.39 -24.05
C ALA A 117 5.82 -7.72 -22.85
N SER A 118 5.64 -6.40 -22.69
CA SER A 118 6.18 -5.62 -21.56
C SER A 118 5.58 -5.97 -20.20
N MET A 119 4.49 -6.74 -20.17
CA MET A 119 3.79 -7.16 -18.95
C MET A 119 3.95 -8.65 -18.66
N TRP A 120 4.78 -9.36 -19.45
CA TRP A 120 5.02 -10.78 -19.28
C TRP A 120 5.58 -11.14 -17.90
N ASP A 121 6.36 -10.25 -17.31
CA ASP A 121 6.92 -10.39 -15.98
C ASP A 121 5.87 -10.61 -14.85
N ALA A 122 4.59 -10.30 -15.11
CA ALA A 122 3.49 -10.62 -14.21
C ALA A 122 3.12 -12.11 -14.20
N PHE A 123 3.53 -12.87 -15.21
CA PHE A 123 3.24 -14.30 -15.35
C PHE A 123 4.48 -15.20 -15.29
N ASP A 124 5.65 -14.68 -15.58
CA ASP A 124 6.87 -15.43 -15.86
C ASP A 124 7.17 -16.53 -14.85
N SER A 125 7.21 -16.20 -13.54
CA SER A 125 7.53 -17.18 -12.51
C SER A 125 6.41 -18.20 -12.26
N VAL A 126 5.13 -17.82 -12.45
CA VAL A 126 4.00 -18.75 -12.36
C VAL A 126 4.02 -19.70 -13.55
N TYR A 127 4.28 -19.18 -14.74
CA TYR A 127 4.43 -20.00 -15.95
C TYR A 127 5.60 -20.99 -15.82
N ALA A 128 6.74 -20.53 -15.31
CA ALA A 128 7.90 -21.39 -15.09
C ALA A 128 7.57 -22.55 -14.11
N ALA A 129 6.82 -22.29 -13.05
CA ALA A 129 6.34 -23.33 -12.12
C ALA A 129 5.32 -24.26 -12.80
N ALA A 130 4.38 -23.70 -13.56
CA ALA A 130 3.34 -24.47 -14.24
C ALA A 130 3.91 -25.45 -15.29
N VAL A 131 4.90 -25.05 -16.07
CA VAL A 131 5.54 -25.89 -17.10
C VAL A 131 6.30 -27.06 -16.49
N GLN A 132 6.81 -26.94 -15.26
CA GLN A 132 7.46 -28.05 -14.55
C GLN A 132 6.48 -29.10 -14.03
N ASP A 133 5.19 -28.79 -14.00
CA ASP A 133 4.16 -29.69 -13.53
C ASP A 133 3.64 -30.57 -14.67
N GLU A 134 4.09 -31.81 -14.72
CA GLU A 134 3.74 -32.76 -15.79
C GLU A 134 2.23 -33.08 -15.89
N ARG A 135 1.45 -32.71 -14.88
CA ARG A 135 -0.01 -32.89 -14.84
C ARG A 135 -0.76 -31.88 -15.71
N PHE A 136 -0.07 -30.85 -16.18
CA PHE A 136 -0.68 -29.78 -16.95
C PHE A 136 -0.16 -29.71 -18.39
N ASP A 137 -1.04 -29.33 -19.33
CA ASP A 137 -0.73 -28.82 -20.66
C ASP A 137 -0.80 -27.31 -20.59
N VAL A 138 0.37 -26.65 -20.58
CA VAL A 138 0.48 -25.21 -20.34
C VAL A 138 0.73 -24.48 -21.66
N LYS A 139 -0.10 -23.48 -21.96
CA LYS A 139 0.06 -22.65 -23.17
C LYS A 139 0.04 -21.16 -22.84
N VAL A 140 0.87 -20.41 -23.56
CA VAL A 140 0.83 -18.95 -23.59
C VAL A 140 0.17 -18.52 -24.88
N ILE A 141 -0.92 -17.79 -24.76
CA ILE A 141 -1.73 -17.34 -25.91
C ILE A 141 -1.81 -15.81 -25.86
N PRO A 142 -0.91 -15.12 -26.57
CA PRO A 142 -0.98 -13.67 -26.68
C PRO A 142 -2.32 -13.24 -27.27
N ILE A 143 -2.98 -12.27 -26.63
CA ILE A 143 -4.28 -11.79 -27.09
C ILE A 143 -4.18 -10.39 -27.72
N PRO A 144 -4.97 -10.11 -28.78
CA PRO A 144 -4.97 -8.81 -29.44
C PRO A 144 -5.68 -7.75 -28.59
N TYR A 145 -5.28 -6.49 -28.80
CA TYR A 145 -5.88 -5.33 -28.15
C TYR A 145 -5.99 -4.13 -29.09
N TYR A 146 -6.83 -3.18 -28.74
CA TYR A 146 -6.96 -1.89 -29.41
C TYR A 146 -6.26 -0.80 -28.59
N SER A 147 -5.59 0.13 -29.25
CA SER A 147 -5.34 1.47 -28.68
C SER A 147 -6.58 2.35 -28.84
N LEU A 148 -6.81 3.22 -27.86
CA LEU A 148 -7.96 4.11 -27.82
C LEU A 148 -7.48 5.57 -27.93
N ASP A 149 -8.32 6.43 -28.54
CA ASP A 149 -8.08 7.86 -28.56
C ASP A 149 -8.52 8.55 -27.26
N ALA A 150 -8.33 9.85 -27.16
CA ALA A 150 -8.72 10.64 -25.98
C ALA A 150 -10.24 10.61 -25.67
N ARG A 151 -11.07 10.16 -26.62
CA ARG A 151 -12.53 10.00 -26.47
C ARG A 151 -12.90 8.56 -26.11
N GLY A 152 -11.93 7.63 -26.09
CA GLY A 152 -12.16 6.22 -25.83
C GLY A 152 -12.58 5.43 -27.07
N GLU A 153 -12.45 6.02 -28.28
CA GLU A 153 -12.75 5.36 -29.55
C GLU A 153 -11.56 4.54 -30.04
N ILE A 154 -11.83 3.43 -30.74
CA ILE A 154 -10.79 2.52 -31.24
C ILE A 154 -9.99 3.22 -32.33
N GLN A 155 -8.66 3.28 -32.16
CA GLN A 155 -7.73 3.81 -33.14
C GLN A 155 -7.13 2.69 -33.99
N GLN A 156 -6.47 1.71 -33.33
CA GLN A 156 -5.71 0.67 -34.03
C GLN A 156 -5.74 -0.63 -33.24
N ALA A 157 -5.73 -1.75 -33.99
CA ALA A 157 -5.54 -3.08 -33.41
C ALA A 157 -4.05 -3.42 -33.34
N HIS A 158 -3.65 -4.02 -32.23
CA HIS A 158 -2.29 -4.47 -31.95
C HIS A 158 -2.26 -5.96 -31.60
N TYR A 159 -1.17 -6.62 -31.94
CA TYR A 159 -0.92 -8.01 -31.56
C TYR A 159 0.58 -8.23 -31.38
N GLU A 160 1.02 -8.55 -30.19
CA GLU A 160 2.44 -8.66 -29.79
C GLU A 160 2.91 -10.13 -29.69
N GLY A 161 2.30 -11.05 -30.47
CA GLY A 161 2.67 -12.47 -30.42
C GLY A 161 4.11 -12.74 -30.88
N ALA A 162 4.65 -11.93 -31.79
CA ALA A 162 6.03 -12.07 -32.26
C ALA A 162 7.04 -11.58 -31.18
N GLU A 163 6.70 -10.53 -30.45
CA GLU A 163 7.51 -9.97 -29.37
C GLU A 163 7.54 -10.92 -28.18
N LEU A 164 6.39 -11.42 -27.78
CA LEU A 164 6.25 -12.43 -26.72
C LEU A 164 6.96 -13.74 -27.10
N GLY A 165 6.91 -14.13 -28.36
CA GLY A 165 7.58 -15.33 -28.86
C GLY A 165 9.12 -15.32 -28.74
N LYS A 166 9.72 -14.15 -28.49
CA LYS A 166 11.15 -14.02 -28.17
C LYS A 166 11.44 -14.34 -26.69
N LEU A 167 10.42 -14.26 -25.82
CA LEU A 167 10.54 -14.46 -24.37
C LEU A 167 10.12 -15.87 -23.97
N VAL A 168 9.06 -16.42 -24.61
CA VAL A 168 8.42 -17.67 -24.21
C VAL A 168 7.76 -18.32 -25.45
N PRO A 169 7.65 -19.66 -25.51
CA PRO A 169 6.87 -20.33 -26.54
C PRO A 169 5.41 -19.88 -26.51
N VAL A 170 4.89 -19.44 -27.65
CA VAL A 170 3.52 -18.93 -27.75
C VAL A 170 2.68 -19.74 -28.74
N THR A 171 1.38 -19.77 -28.48
CA THR A 171 0.36 -20.31 -29.39
C THR A 171 -0.44 -19.13 -29.96
N ASP A 172 -0.59 -19.09 -31.29
CA ASP A 172 -1.39 -18.02 -31.93
C ASP A 172 -2.87 -18.14 -31.50
N TYR A 173 -3.48 -17.05 -31.01
CA TYR A 173 -4.86 -17.04 -30.56
C TYR A 173 -5.86 -17.44 -31.66
N ARG A 174 -5.50 -17.29 -32.94
CA ARG A 174 -6.33 -17.68 -34.09
C ARG A 174 -6.39 -19.20 -34.31
N THR A 175 -5.42 -19.93 -33.75
CA THR A 175 -5.32 -21.39 -33.85
C THR A 175 -5.81 -22.12 -32.62
N TYR A 176 -6.16 -21.39 -31.55
CA TYR A 176 -6.64 -21.95 -30.28
C TYR A 176 -8.06 -21.45 -29.98
N SER A 177 -9.00 -22.37 -29.91
CA SER A 177 -10.42 -22.05 -29.61
C SER A 177 -10.70 -22.32 -28.15
N ILE A 178 -10.74 -21.27 -27.32
CA ILE A 178 -11.09 -21.41 -25.89
C ILE A 178 -12.43 -22.14 -25.69
N PRO A 179 -13.51 -21.83 -26.46
CA PRO A 179 -14.80 -22.53 -26.33
C PRO A 179 -14.75 -24.04 -26.65
N LEU A 180 -13.82 -24.49 -27.49
CA LEU A 180 -13.67 -25.91 -27.84
C LEU A 180 -12.71 -26.63 -26.89
N GLU A 181 -11.67 -25.97 -26.48
CA GLU A 181 -10.62 -26.53 -25.62
C GLU A 181 -10.99 -26.59 -24.15
N LEU A 182 -11.89 -25.70 -23.69
CA LEU A 182 -12.40 -25.62 -22.31
C LEU A 182 -11.26 -25.73 -21.28
N PRO A 183 -10.34 -24.75 -21.20
CA PRO A 183 -9.20 -24.82 -20.32
C PRO A 183 -9.63 -24.84 -18.85
N ASP A 184 -8.93 -25.67 -18.06
CA ASP A 184 -9.23 -25.84 -16.63
C ASP A 184 -8.87 -24.57 -15.86
N VAL A 185 -7.78 -23.85 -16.24
CA VAL A 185 -7.35 -22.58 -15.62
C VAL A 185 -7.03 -21.56 -16.70
N ILE A 186 -7.52 -20.35 -16.52
CA ILE A 186 -7.18 -19.21 -17.38
C ILE A 186 -6.55 -18.10 -16.52
N PHE A 187 -5.36 -17.67 -16.91
CA PHE A 187 -4.64 -16.55 -16.26
C PHE A 187 -4.82 -15.27 -17.05
N ILE A 188 -5.26 -14.21 -16.39
CA ILE A 188 -5.34 -12.86 -16.92
C ILE A 188 -4.57 -11.88 -16.03
N HIS A 189 -3.98 -10.83 -16.63
CA HIS A 189 -3.37 -9.72 -15.93
C HIS A 189 -4.10 -8.39 -16.19
N ASN A 190 -5.01 -8.35 -17.14
CA ASN A 190 -5.83 -7.19 -17.47
C ASN A 190 -7.19 -7.27 -16.76
N PRO A 191 -7.48 -6.39 -15.78
CA PRO A 191 -8.74 -6.43 -15.04
C PRO A 191 -9.88 -5.64 -15.69
N TYR A 192 -9.62 -4.89 -16.77
CA TYR A 192 -10.49 -3.80 -17.17
C TYR A 192 -11.64 -4.19 -18.11
N ASP A 193 -11.53 -5.28 -18.85
CA ASP A 193 -12.44 -5.57 -19.96
C ASP A 193 -12.64 -4.33 -20.87
N GLY A 194 -13.85 -3.80 -20.97
CA GLY A 194 -14.17 -2.59 -21.71
C GLY A 194 -13.97 -1.26 -20.96
N CYS A 195 -13.55 -1.28 -19.69
CA CYS A 195 -13.50 -0.09 -18.83
C CYS A 195 -12.22 0.74 -18.96
N ASN A 196 -11.16 0.23 -19.61
CA ASN A 196 -9.92 0.97 -19.80
C ASN A 196 -10.09 2.07 -20.86
N ARG A 197 -9.44 3.22 -20.64
CA ARG A 197 -9.50 4.38 -21.53
C ARG A 197 -8.28 4.53 -22.45
N VAL A 198 -7.30 3.65 -22.34
CA VAL A 198 -6.03 3.70 -23.10
C VAL A 198 -5.92 2.54 -24.06
N THR A 199 -6.20 1.32 -23.57
CA THR A 199 -6.16 0.10 -24.35
C THR A 199 -7.38 -0.76 -24.04
N ARG A 200 -7.79 -1.61 -24.99
CA ARG A 200 -8.92 -2.52 -24.79
C ARG A 200 -8.63 -3.85 -25.48
N VAL A 201 -8.62 -4.95 -24.74
CA VAL A 201 -8.51 -6.28 -25.33
C VAL A 201 -9.75 -6.59 -26.15
N PHE A 202 -9.67 -7.53 -27.11
CA PHE A 202 -10.83 -7.94 -27.90
C PHE A 202 -11.90 -8.56 -26.99
N GLU A 203 -13.18 -8.32 -27.31
CA GLU A 203 -14.32 -8.67 -26.46
C GLU A 203 -14.39 -10.16 -26.11
N GLN A 204 -13.97 -11.04 -27.00
CA GLN A 204 -13.90 -12.48 -26.74
C GLN A 204 -12.93 -12.86 -25.62
N PHE A 205 -12.04 -11.98 -25.22
CA PHE A 205 -11.09 -12.15 -24.10
C PHE A 205 -11.44 -11.30 -22.89
N TYR A 206 -12.64 -10.74 -22.84
CA TYR A 206 -13.13 -10.13 -21.61
C TYR A 206 -13.31 -11.18 -20.51
N SER A 207 -13.05 -10.81 -19.30
CA SER A 207 -13.23 -11.70 -18.14
C SER A 207 -14.66 -12.29 -18.10
N SER A 208 -15.66 -11.45 -18.44
CA SER A 208 -17.08 -11.85 -18.55
C SER A 208 -17.36 -12.90 -19.63
N ALA A 209 -16.56 -12.96 -20.69
CA ALA A 209 -16.64 -14.00 -21.71
C ALA A 209 -15.87 -15.25 -21.26
N LEU A 210 -14.70 -15.10 -20.66
CA LEU A 210 -13.82 -16.21 -20.26
C LEU A 210 -14.42 -17.11 -19.18
N ILE A 211 -15.15 -16.56 -18.21
CA ILE A 211 -15.81 -17.34 -17.14
C ILE A 211 -16.90 -18.30 -17.68
N GLN A 212 -17.29 -18.19 -18.94
CA GLN A 212 -18.20 -19.15 -19.59
C GLN A 212 -17.50 -20.47 -19.94
N TYR A 213 -16.17 -20.49 -20.00
CA TYR A 213 -15.35 -21.59 -20.47
C TYR A 213 -14.40 -22.17 -19.42
N THR A 214 -14.29 -21.54 -18.26
CA THR A 214 -13.54 -22.06 -17.11
C THR A 214 -14.18 -21.65 -15.79
N GLN A 215 -14.03 -22.49 -14.79
CA GLN A 215 -14.39 -22.16 -13.40
C GLN A 215 -13.24 -21.47 -12.66
N HIS A 216 -12.01 -21.56 -13.18
CA HIS A 216 -10.81 -21.07 -12.53
C HIS A 216 -10.15 -19.93 -13.30
N LEU A 217 -10.84 -18.78 -13.37
CA LEU A 217 -10.25 -17.55 -13.89
C LEU A 217 -9.37 -16.93 -12.80
N VAL A 218 -8.07 -16.86 -13.08
CA VAL A 218 -7.06 -16.33 -12.16
C VAL A 218 -6.63 -14.92 -12.59
N TYR A 219 -6.73 -13.96 -11.68
CA TYR A 219 -6.21 -12.62 -11.91
C TYR A 219 -4.90 -12.41 -11.16
N ILE A 220 -3.83 -12.05 -11.88
CA ILE A 220 -2.53 -11.63 -11.34
C ILE A 220 -2.26 -10.21 -11.80
N PRO A 221 -2.18 -9.22 -10.89
CA PRO A 221 -1.90 -7.84 -11.25
C PRO A 221 -0.58 -7.67 -12.00
N TYR A 222 -0.59 -6.93 -13.12
CA TYR A 222 0.61 -6.60 -13.88
C TYR A 222 1.45 -5.48 -13.26
N TYR A 223 0.99 -4.88 -12.17
CA TYR A 223 1.64 -3.81 -11.44
C TYR A 223 1.90 -4.22 -9.99
N VAL A 224 2.81 -3.53 -9.35
CA VAL A 224 3.07 -3.64 -7.92
C VAL A 224 2.65 -2.33 -7.27
N SER A 225 1.80 -2.41 -6.26
CA SER A 225 1.35 -1.26 -5.50
C SER A 225 2.40 -0.87 -4.46
N ARG A 226 2.67 0.41 -4.26
CA ARG A 226 3.57 0.82 -3.19
C ARG A 226 2.95 0.52 -1.82
N ASP A 227 1.80 1.10 -1.52
CA ASP A 227 1.13 0.97 -0.23
C ASP A 227 -0.39 1.03 -0.33
N ARG A 228 -0.90 1.43 -1.47
CA ARG A 228 -2.33 1.67 -1.65
C ARG A 228 -2.79 1.28 -3.05
N MET A 229 -3.74 0.39 -3.08
CA MET A 229 -4.50 0.10 -4.28
C MET A 229 -5.46 1.27 -4.57
N MET A 230 -5.67 1.61 -5.83
CA MET A 230 -6.73 2.55 -6.21
C MET A 230 -8.10 1.93 -5.90
N PRO A 231 -8.99 2.59 -5.14
CA PRO A 231 -10.25 1.99 -4.68
C PRO A 231 -11.12 1.41 -5.79
N HIS A 232 -11.10 2.00 -6.99
CA HIS A 232 -11.86 1.51 -8.14
C HIS A 232 -11.36 0.18 -8.72
N PHE A 233 -10.13 -0.28 -8.38
CA PHE A 233 -9.62 -1.55 -8.88
C PHE A 233 -10.43 -2.75 -8.39
N ALA A 234 -10.92 -2.74 -7.16
CA ALA A 234 -11.80 -3.80 -6.66
C ALA A 234 -13.08 -3.94 -7.48
N GLN A 235 -13.54 -2.88 -8.15
CA GLN A 235 -14.76 -2.87 -8.97
C GLN A 235 -14.52 -3.24 -10.44
N MET A 236 -13.27 -3.52 -10.83
CA MET A 236 -12.96 -3.89 -12.22
C MET A 236 -13.54 -5.27 -12.57
N PRO A 237 -14.07 -5.45 -13.80
CA PRO A 237 -14.70 -6.72 -14.20
C PRO A 237 -13.80 -7.94 -14.01
N GLY A 238 -12.53 -7.87 -14.40
CA GLY A 238 -11.59 -8.98 -14.26
C GLY A 238 -11.30 -9.36 -12.81
N VAL A 239 -11.43 -8.41 -11.87
CA VAL A 239 -11.31 -8.65 -10.44
C VAL A 239 -12.58 -9.32 -9.91
N GLN A 240 -13.74 -8.78 -10.26
CA GLN A 240 -15.05 -9.32 -9.82
C GLN A 240 -15.28 -10.76 -10.32
N ASN A 241 -14.92 -11.02 -11.59
CA ASN A 241 -15.11 -12.32 -12.24
C ASN A 241 -14.04 -13.35 -11.86
N ALA A 242 -12.91 -12.94 -11.26
CA ALA A 242 -11.86 -13.88 -10.88
C ALA A 242 -12.34 -14.91 -9.85
N TRP A 243 -11.93 -16.17 -10.05
CA TRP A 243 -12.01 -17.22 -9.04
C TRP A 243 -10.98 -16.94 -7.94
N ARG A 244 -9.76 -16.56 -8.31
CA ARG A 244 -8.69 -16.17 -7.37
C ARG A 244 -7.96 -14.92 -7.85
N ILE A 245 -7.55 -14.12 -6.88
CA ILE A 245 -6.77 -12.90 -7.03
C ILE A 245 -5.53 -13.05 -6.18
N PHE A 246 -4.35 -12.92 -6.77
CA PHE A 246 -3.09 -12.99 -6.03
C PHE A 246 -2.50 -11.61 -5.82
N THR A 247 -2.19 -11.29 -4.57
CA THR A 247 -1.67 -9.98 -4.16
C THR A 247 -0.27 -10.10 -3.56
N GLU A 248 0.46 -9.02 -3.62
CA GLU A 248 1.85 -8.95 -3.16
C GLU A 248 2.02 -9.08 -1.64
N ASN A 249 1.01 -8.70 -0.85
CA ASN A 249 1.05 -8.75 0.61
C ASN A 249 -0.35 -8.68 1.23
N GLU A 250 -0.44 -8.96 2.55
CA GLU A 250 -1.70 -8.93 3.31
C GLU A 250 -2.37 -7.55 3.34
N ARG A 251 -1.59 -6.48 3.26
CA ARG A 251 -2.14 -5.11 3.24
C ARG A 251 -2.94 -4.85 1.96
N ILE A 252 -2.42 -5.25 0.80
CA ILE A 252 -3.13 -5.13 -0.48
C ILE A 252 -4.31 -6.09 -0.51
N ARG A 253 -4.14 -7.33 0.02
CA ARG A 253 -5.25 -8.28 0.18
C ARG A 253 -6.42 -7.65 0.94
N LYS A 254 -6.14 -7.03 2.07
CA LYS A 254 -7.17 -6.36 2.88
C LYS A 254 -7.89 -5.26 2.08
N GLN A 255 -7.18 -4.45 1.29
CA GLN A 255 -7.80 -3.40 0.48
C GLN A 255 -8.76 -3.94 -0.60
N TYR A 256 -8.49 -5.12 -1.18
CA TYR A 256 -9.46 -5.81 -2.05
C TYR A 256 -10.71 -6.24 -1.28
N ILE A 257 -10.53 -6.80 -0.09
CA ILE A 257 -11.64 -7.23 0.79
C ILE A 257 -12.48 -6.01 1.21
N ASP A 258 -11.85 -4.93 1.66
CA ASP A 258 -12.51 -3.67 2.02
C ASP A 258 -13.24 -3.03 0.82
N GLY A 259 -12.74 -3.27 -0.39
CA GLY A 259 -13.39 -2.92 -1.67
C GLY A 259 -14.56 -3.83 -2.06
N GLY A 260 -14.95 -4.80 -1.23
CA GLY A 260 -16.11 -5.67 -1.43
C GLY A 260 -15.80 -7.01 -2.10
N ILE A 261 -14.53 -7.40 -2.22
CA ILE A 261 -14.15 -8.74 -2.72
C ILE A 261 -14.20 -9.75 -1.58
N ALA A 262 -14.82 -10.92 -1.84
CA ALA A 262 -14.91 -12.00 -0.86
C ALA A 262 -13.51 -12.48 -0.42
N PRO A 263 -13.25 -12.63 0.89
CA PRO A 263 -11.93 -12.94 1.43
C PRO A 263 -11.29 -14.22 0.86
N GLU A 264 -12.09 -15.22 0.52
CA GLU A 264 -11.66 -16.49 -0.07
C GLU A 264 -11.16 -16.34 -1.51
N LYS A 265 -11.53 -15.28 -2.20
CA LYS A 265 -11.04 -15.00 -3.56
C LYS A 265 -9.61 -14.41 -3.58
N VAL A 266 -9.14 -13.83 -2.48
CA VAL A 266 -7.89 -13.07 -2.46
C VAL A 266 -6.85 -13.74 -1.58
N ALA A 267 -5.69 -14.04 -2.14
CA ALA A 267 -4.55 -14.63 -1.42
C ALA A 267 -3.29 -13.76 -1.55
N ALA A 268 -2.64 -13.51 -0.42
CA ALA A 268 -1.40 -12.73 -0.37
C ALA A 268 -0.18 -13.65 -0.48
N LEU A 269 0.18 -14.04 -1.70
CA LEU A 269 1.27 -14.98 -1.98
C LEU A 269 2.51 -14.32 -2.61
N GLY A 270 2.52 -13.00 -2.71
CA GLY A 270 3.59 -12.26 -3.38
C GLY A 270 3.23 -11.89 -4.82
N SER A 271 4.19 -11.34 -5.55
CA SER A 271 4.05 -10.91 -6.94
C SER A 271 5.12 -11.55 -7.82
N PRO A 272 4.74 -12.19 -8.94
CA PRO A 272 5.71 -12.71 -9.92
C PRO A 272 6.67 -11.63 -10.45
N LYS A 273 6.19 -10.40 -10.53
CA LYS A 273 7.01 -9.24 -10.90
C LYS A 273 8.15 -8.97 -9.91
N MET A 274 7.94 -9.24 -8.62
CA MET A 274 9.00 -9.20 -7.61
C MET A 274 10.01 -10.34 -7.76
N ASP A 275 9.56 -11.52 -8.17
CA ASP A 275 10.46 -12.65 -8.46
C ASP A 275 11.46 -12.31 -9.56
N MET A 276 10.98 -11.64 -10.64
CA MET A 276 11.84 -11.14 -11.71
C MET A 276 12.90 -10.17 -11.17
N VAL A 277 12.48 -9.22 -10.35
CA VAL A 277 13.38 -8.22 -9.75
C VAL A 277 14.45 -8.87 -8.87
N LEU A 278 14.08 -9.84 -8.04
CA LEU A 278 15.01 -10.55 -7.17
C LEU A 278 15.97 -11.44 -7.97
N ARG A 279 15.49 -12.06 -9.03
CA ARG A 279 16.31 -12.82 -9.99
C ARG A 279 17.32 -11.89 -10.68
N ALA A 280 16.85 -10.76 -11.21
CA ALA A 280 17.68 -9.74 -11.84
C ALA A 280 18.77 -9.18 -10.92
N ALA A 281 18.45 -8.97 -9.64
CA ALA A 281 19.39 -8.44 -8.65
C ALA A 281 20.56 -9.42 -8.36
N ARG A 282 20.32 -10.73 -8.52
CA ARG A 282 21.29 -11.82 -8.26
C ARG A 282 22.04 -12.24 -9.52
N ALA A 283 21.52 -11.89 -10.70
CA ALA A 283 22.12 -12.28 -11.97
C ALA A 283 23.49 -11.63 -12.18
N GLU A 284 24.37 -12.34 -12.87
CA GLU A 284 25.67 -11.81 -13.29
C GLU A 284 25.51 -10.71 -14.32
N LYS A 285 26.23 -9.61 -14.14
CA LYS A 285 26.17 -8.46 -15.05
C LYS A 285 26.77 -8.83 -16.42
N GLN A 286 25.92 -8.80 -17.43
CA GLN A 286 26.33 -8.95 -18.82
C GLN A 286 26.01 -7.65 -19.57
N ILE A 287 27.05 -6.87 -19.90
CA ILE A 287 26.91 -5.61 -20.62
C ILE A 287 26.84 -5.91 -22.11
N PRO A 288 25.73 -5.54 -22.80
CA PRO A 288 25.60 -5.72 -24.26
C PRO A 288 26.70 -5.02 -25.03
N GLU A 289 26.98 -5.55 -26.24
CA GLU A 289 28.02 -4.95 -27.10
C GLU A 289 27.71 -3.48 -27.42
N GLU A 290 26.46 -3.13 -27.60
CA GLU A 290 26.03 -1.76 -27.90
C GLU A 290 26.15 -0.82 -26.69
N TRP A 291 26.31 -1.36 -25.45
CA TRP A 291 26.37 -0.60 -24.21
C TRP A 291 27.77 -0.55 -23.59
N GLN A 292 28.83 -0.65 -24.40
CA GLN A 292 30.23 -0.69 -23.94
C GLN A 292 30.65 0.55 -23.10
N VAL A 293 29.94 1.66 -23.24
CA VAL A 293 30.19 2.88 -22.42
C VAL A 293 29.97 2.61 -20.92
N LEU A 294 29.21 1.56 -20.56
CA LEU A 294 28.96 1.15 -19.18
C LEU A 294 30.06 0.23 -18.61
N LYS A 295 30.94 -0.31 -19.45
CA LYS A 295 31.93 -1.30 -19.05
C LYS A 295 32.94 -0.72 -18.07
N ASN A 296 33.24 -1.46 -17.01
CA ASN A 296 34.17 -1.09 -15.95
C ASN A 296 33.78 0.17 -15.17
N LYS A 297 32.49 0.57 -15.22
CA LYS A 297 31.95 1.67 -14.45
C LYS A 297 30.89 1.16 -13.47
N ARG A 298 30.64 1.91 -12.40
CA ARG A 298 29.45 1.74 -11.59
C ARG A 298 28.27 2.37 -12.33
N VAL A 299 27.22 1.60 -12.51
CA VAL A 299 26.07 1.98 -13.33
C VAL A 299 24.89 2.34 -12.45
N PHE A 300 24.35 3.52 -12.61
CA PHE A 300 23.14 3.94 -11.93
C PHE A 300 21.96 3.98 -12.91
N PHE A 301 20.89 3.31 -12.54
CA PHE A 301 19.64 3.31 -13.27
C PHE A 301 18.88 4.62 -12.97
N TYR A 302 18.73 5.49 -13.96
CA TYR A 302 17.96 6.71 -13.87
C TYR A 302 16.58 6.52 -14.50
N ASN A 303 15.52 6.64 -13.69
CA ASN A 303 14.14 6.52 -14.16
C ASN A 303 13.38 7.84 -13.96
N THR A 304 12.74 8.33 -15.04
CA THR A 304 11.88 9.51 -15.01
C THR A 304 10.41 9.11 -15.18
N ALA A 305 9.55 9.51 -14.25
CA ALA A 305 8.15 9.14 -14.20
C ALA A 305 7.24 10.15 -14.92
N LEU A 306 6.06 9.71 -15.37
CA LEU A 306 5.04 10.57 -15.97
C LEU A 306 4.49 11.60 -15.00
N THR A 307 4.41 11.24 -13.72
CA THR A 307 3.89 12.13 -12.66
C THR A 307 4.66 13.44 -12.62
N ASP A 308 5.96 13.38 -12.82
CA ASP A 308 6.84 14.54 -12.78
C ASP A 308 6.61 15.45 -14.00
N ILE A 309 6.44 14.84 -15.18
CA ILE A 309 6.08 15.57 -16.41
C ILE A 309 4.75 16.31 -16.27
N LEU A 310 3.77 15.70 -15.60
CA LEU A 310 2.43 16.23 -15.49
C LEU A 310 2.28 17.28 -14.38
N ASN A 311 2.89 17.03 -13.23
CA ASN A 311 2.68 17.81 -12.00
C ASN A 311 3.76 18.87 -11.75
N HIS A 312 4.95 18.70 -12.35
CA HIS A 312 6.13 19.51 -12.05
C HIS A 312 6.83 20.02 -13.31
N ARG A 313 6.05 20.44 -14.28
CA ARG A 313 6.50 20.85 -15.61
C ARG A 313 7.65 21.85 -15.61
N GLU A 314 7.58 22.85 -14.72
CA GLU A 314 8.54 23.94 -14.64
C GLU A 314 9.94 23.49 -14.24
N CYS A 315 10.06 22.46 -13.40
CA CYS A 315 11.34 21.95 -12.91
C CYS A 315 11.77 20.62 -13.53
N PHE A 316 10.92 19.92 -14.27
CA PHE A 316 11.20 18.59 -14.81
C PHE A 316 12.51 18.57 -15.64
N LEU A 317 12.64 19.45 -16.61
CA LEU A 317 13.85 19.51 -17.45
C LEU A 317 15.10 19.89 -16.64
N GLN A 318 14.96 20.76 -15.64
CA GLN A 318 16.06 21.14 -14.75
C GLN A 318 16.53 19.96 -13.90
N LYS A 319 15.61 19.14 -13.40
CA LYS A 319 15.92 17.92 -12.65
C LYS A 319 16.70 16.93 -13.51
N VAL A 320 16.24 16.68 -14.73
CA VAL A 320 16.94 15.81 -15.68
C VAL A 320 18.34 16.34 -15.97
N GLN A 321 18.46 17.61 -16.27
CA GLN A 321 19.73 18.26 -16.54
C GLN A 321 20.70 18.19 -15.33
N PHE A 322 20.20 18.41 -14.12
CA PHE A 322 20.98 18.31 -12.89
C PHE A 322 21.59 16.91 -12.70
N VAL A 323 20.81 15.85 -12.93
CA VAL A 323 21.32 14.47 -12.82
C VAL A 323 22.43 14.24 -13.85
N ILE A 324 22.20 14.65 -15.09
CA ILE A 324 23.19 14.49 -16.18
C ILE A 324 24.50 15.26 -15.86
N GLU A 325 24.39 16.53 -15.48
CA GLU A 325 25.54 17.38 -15.12
C GLU A 325 26.33 16.82 -13.92
N THR A 326 25.62 16.18 -12.97
CA THR A 326 26.30 15.53 -11.85
C THR A 326 27.15 14.35 -12.34
N PHE A 327 26.61 13.51 -13.22
CA PHE A 327 27.35 12.37 -13.78
C PHE A 327 28.50 12.80 -14.71
N GLN A 328 28.41 13.93 -15.40
CA GLN A 328 29.52 14.49 -16.20
C GLN A 328 30.76 14.79 -15.37
N LYS A 329 30.61 15.05 -14.07
CA LYS A 329 31.70 15.29 -13.14
C LYS A 329 32.35 14.00 -12.60
N HIS A 330 31.73 12.83 -12.87
CA HIS A 330 32.11 11.53 -12.33
C HIS A 330 32.37 10.51 -13.45
N PRO A 331 33.50 10.56 -14.13
CA PRO A 331 33.81 9.69 -15.28
C PRO A 331 33.90 8.18 -14.92
N GLU A 332 34.12 7.87 -13.62
CA GLU A 332 34.11 6.51 -13.07
C GLU A 332 32.70 5.90 -12.93
N LEU A 333 31.66 6.72 -13.09
CA LEU A 333 30.25 6.33 -13.04
C LEU A 333 29.64 6.33 -14.44
N ALA A 334 28.51 5.64 -14.58
CA ALA A 334 27.71 5.67 -15.80
C ALA A 334 26.23 5.77 -15.46
N LEU A 335 25.49 6.49 -16.29
CA LEU A 335 24.05 6.67 -16.15
C LEU A 335 23.31 5.80 -17.17
N LEU A 336 22.49 4.87 -16.71
CA LEU A 336 21.58 4.12 -17.53
C LEU A 336 20.20 4.78 -17.42
N TRP A 337 19.94 5.74 -18.32
CA TRP A 337 18.71 6.51 -18.30
C TRP A 337 17.61 5.82 -19.07
N ARG A 338 16.58 5.38 -18.33
CA ARG A 338 15.39 4.74 -18.87
C ARG A 338 14.15 5.56 -18.50
N PRO A 339 13.62 6.38 -19.39
CA PRO A 339 12.39 7.13 -19.17
C PRO A 339 11.17 6.20 -19.16
N HIS A 340 10.05 6.71 -18.64
CA HIS A 340 8.78 6.00 -18.81
C HIS A 340 8.44 5.87 -20.32
N PRO A 341 8.00 4.71 -20.80
CA PRO A 341 7.72 4.49 -22.23
C PRO A 341 6.79 5.52 -22.89
N LEU A 342 5.87 6.07 -22.12
CA LEU A 342 4.91 7.08 -22.58
C LEU A 342 5.39 8.53 -22.39
N SER A 343 6.65 8.78 -22.03
CA SER A 343 7.12 10.14 -21.74
C SER A 343 6.95 11.09 -22.92
N VAL A 344 7.37 10.67 -24.11
CA VAL A 344 7.28 11.50 -25.34
C VAL A 344 5.81 11.75 -25.71
N SER A 345 4.99 10.71 -25.80
CA SER A 345 3.57 10.84 -26.16
C SER A 345 2.77 11.65 -25.13
N THR A 346 3.14 11.55 -23.85
CA THR A 346 2.56 12.40 -22.79
C THR A 346 2.94 13.86 -22.97
N MET A 347 4.21 14.15 -23.30
CA MET A 347 4.61 15.53 -23.60
C MET A 347 3.88 16.05 -24.84
N GLU A 348 3.82 15.28 -25.92
CA GLU A 348 3.11 15.68 -27.15
C GLU A 348 1.66 16.05 -26.90
N SER A 349 0.96 15.29 -26.07
CA SER A 349 -0.47 15.46 -25.82
C SER A 349 -0.82 16.41 -24.71
N MET A 350 0.01 16.46 -23.64
CA MET A 350 -0.36 17.10 -22.36
C MET A 350 0.64 18.18 -21.89
N ALA A 351 1.88 18.20 -22.39
CA ALA A 351 2.92 19.16 -22.00
C ALA A 351 3.83 19.52 -23.19
N PRO A 352 3.28 19.99 -24.33
CA PRO A 352 4.06 20.20 -25.56
C PRO A 352 5.19 21.22 -25.40
N GLU A 353 5.09 22.11 -24.45
CA GLU A 353 6.13 23.10 -24.12
C GLU A 353 7.45 22.44 -23.64
N LEU A 354 7.39 21.22 -23.10
CA LEU A 354 8.59 20.50 -22.62
C LEU A 354 9.29 19.70 -23.71
N LEU A 355 8.57 19.31 -24.77
CA LEU A 355 9.02 18.32 -25.75
C LEU A 355 10.36 18.70 -26.40
N GLN A 356 10.48 19.91 -26.91
CA GLN A 356 11.69 20.36 -27.60
C GLN A 356 12.91 20.41 -26.65
N GLY A 357 12.70 20.90 -25.43
CA GLY A 357 13.74 20.94 -24.39
C GLY A 357 14.18 19.53 -24.00
N TYR A 358 13.24 18.63 -23.82
CA TYR A 358 13.52 17.22 -23.52
C TYR A 358 14.31 16.53 -24.63
N GLN A 359 13.90 16.68 -25.89
CA GLN A 359 14.60 16.10 -27.05
C GLN A 359 16.04 16.61 -27.16
N ASN A 360 16.27 17.89 -26.88
CA ASN A 360 17.63 18.44 -26.86
C ASN A 360 18.49 17.80 -25.77
N ILE A 361 17.96 17.66 -24.55
CA ILE A 361 18.66 17.00 -23.44
C ILE A 361 18.98 15.54 -23.78
N VAL A 362 18.04 14.79 -24.35
CA VAL A 362 18.24 13.41 -24.77
C VAL A 362 19.36 13.31 -25.82
N LYS A 363 19.37 14.22 -26.79
CA LYS A 363 20.42 14.27 -27.79
C LYS A 363 21.79 14.57 -27.17
N GLU A 364 21.88 15.58 -26.36
CA GLU A 364 23.13 15.95 -25.65
C GLU A 364 23.62 14.81 -24.76
N PHE A 365 22.71 14.10 -24.08
CA PHE A 365 23.03 12.92 -23.28
C PHE A 365 23.62 11.80 -24.13
N LYS A 366 22.96 11.44 -25.25
CA LYS A 366 23.45 10.40 -26.17
C LYS A 366 24.83 10.75 -26.73
N ASP A 367 25.08 12.03 -27.02
CA ASP A 367 26.36 12.51 -27.57
C ASP A 367 27.48 12.61 -26.51
N SER A 368 27.11 12.70 -25.20
CA SER A 368 28.07 12.92 -24.11
C SER A 368 28.95 11.73 -23.76
N GLY A 369 28.51 10.50 -24.07
CA GLY A 369 29.21 9.26 -23.69
C GLY A 369 29.28 8.95 -22.18
N ILE A 370 28.47 9.61 -21.36
CA ILE A 370 28.40 9.34 -19.91
C ILE A 370 27.52 8.14 -19.55
N GLY A 371 26.72 7.64 -20.50
CA GLY A 371 25.78 6.54 -20.23
C GLY A 371 25.03 6.08 -21.45
N VAL A 372 23.92 5.40 -21.20
CA VAL A 372 23.01 4.84 -22.19
C VAL A 372 21.60 5.36 -21.97
N TYR A 373 20.95 5.79 -23.06
CA TYR A 373 19.51 6.08 -23.06
C TYR A 373 18.77 4.83 -23.49
N ASP A 374 18.11 4.16 -22.53
CA ASP A 374 17.48 2.86 -22.74
C ASP A 374 16.00 3.01 -23.09
N GLU A 375 15.66 2.72 -24.34
CA GLU A 375 14.28 2.70 -24.88
C GLU A 375 13.73 1.28 -25.02
N THR A 376 14.43 0.28 -24.49
CA THR A 376 14.00 -1.12 -24.57
C THR A 376 12.87 -1.45 -23.59
N GLY A 377 12.15 -2.55 -23.83
CA GLY A 377 11.14 -3.07 -22.89
C GLY A 377 11.74 -3.85 -21.71
N ASP A 378 13.09 -4.05 -21.68
CA ASP A 378 13.76 -5.00 -20.80
C ASP A 378 14.20 -4.36 -19.46
N LEU A 379 13.28 -4.32 -18.51
CA LEU A 379 13.56 -3.82 -17.14
C LEU A 379 14.49 -4.77 -16.37
N GLU A 380 14.38 -6.08 -16.58
CA GLU A 380 15.22 -7.09 -15.92
C GLU A 380 16.70 -6.83 -16.20
N ARG A 381 17.05 -6.62 -17.46
CA ARG A 381 18.41 -6.26 -17.88
C ARG A 381 18.89 -4.96 -17.23
N THR A 382 18.05 -3.95 -17.18
CA THR A 382 18.37 -2.66 -16.54
C THR A 382 18.69 -2.83 -15.06
N ILE A 383 17.89 -3.63 -14.33
CA ILE A 383 18.11 -3.94 -12.91
C ILE A 383 19.39 -4.77 -12.72
N THR A 384 19.61 -5.78 -13.59
CA THR A 384 20.81 -6.63 -13.53
C THR A 384 22.10 -5.82 -13.67
N ILE A 385 22.14 -4.90 -14.63
CA ILE A 385 23.34 -4.12 -14.95
C ILE A 385 23.61 -3.03 -13.94
N SER A 386 22.57 -2.44 -13.34
CA SER A 386 22.71 -1.29 -12.45
C SER A 386 23.17 -1.62 -11.02
N ASP A 387 23.92 -0.70 -10.41
CA ASP A 387 24.43 -0.78 -9.04
C ASP A 387 23.62 0.06 -8.06
N GLY A 388 22.81 0.98 -8.55
CA GLY A 388 21.95 1.85 -7.77
C GLY A 388 20.86 2.48 -8.65
N TYR A 389 19.87 3.06 -8.02
CA TYR A 389 18.72 3.72 -8.64
C TYR A 389 18.72 5.22 -8.36
N ILE A 390 18.32 5.98 -9.36
CA ILE A 390 18.02 7.40 -9.25
C ILE A 390 16.68 7.64 -9.94
N GLY A 391 15.76 8.37 -9.33
CA GLY A 391 14.47 8.65 -9.97
C GLY A 391 13.42 9.18 -9.03
N ASP A 392 12.16 9.09 -9.43
CA ASP A 392 11.02 9.59 -8.67
C ASP A 392 10.45 8.51 -7.76
N LEU A 393 10.15 8.88 -6.52
CA LEU A 393 9.55 8.01 -5.52
C LEU A 393 8.16 7.50 -5.96
N SER A 394 7.42 8.34 -6.69
CA SER A 394 6.09 8.02 -7.22
C SER A 394 6.08 6.97 -8.32
N SER A 395 7.25 6.60 -8.85
CA SER A 395 7.38 5.56 -9.88
C SER A 395 7.12 4.17 -9.32
N SER A 396 6.35 3.32 -10.03
CA SER A 396 6.23 1.90 -9.70
C SER A 396 7.57 1.16 -9.80
N VAL A 397 8.48 1.66 -10.65
CA VAL A 397 9.84 1.11 -10.83
C VAL A 397 10.69 1.33 -9.58
N SER A 398 10.53 2.44 -8.87
CA SER A 398 11.25 2.69 -7.60
C SER A 398 10.98 1.60 -6.59
N ARG A 399 9.71 1.21 -6.43
CA ARG A 399 9.30 0.13 -5.52
C ARG A 399 9.88 -1.22 -5.91
N LEU A 400 9.91 -1.52 -7.21
CA LEU A 400 10.53 -2.74 -7.72
C LEU A 400 12.04 -2.73 -7.42
N TYR A 401 12.70 -1.60 -7.67
CA TYR A 401 14.14 -1.51 -7.45
C TYR A 401 14.53 -1.59 -5.96
N GLU A 402 13.76 -1.02 -5.05
CA GLU A 402 13.96 -1.13 -3.60
C GLU A 402 14.03 -2.59 -3.14
N ALA A 403 13.22 -3.48 -3.72
CA ALA A 403 13.23 -4.91 -3.39
C ALA A 403 14.58 -5.59 -3.69
N THR A 404 15.41 -5.02 -4.56
CA THR A 404 16.77 -5.54 -4.85
C THR A 404 17.72 -5.38 -3.66
N GLY A 405 17.43 -4.49 -2.71
CA GLY A 405 18.35 -4.07 -1.67
C GLY A 405 19.51 -3.21 -2.16
N LYS A 406 19.55 -2.85 -3.46
CA LYS A 406 20.54 -1.92 -4.01
C LYS A 406 20.17 -0.48 -3.62
N PRO A 407 21.15 0.43 -3.51
CA PRO A 407 20.90 1.81 -3.09
C PRO A 407 20.03 2.58 -4.10
N CYS A 408 19.13 3.43 -3.55
CA CYS A 408 18.23 4.25 -4.32
C CYS A 408 18.40 5.74 -3.95
N PHE A 409 18.28 6.66 -4.89
CA PHE A 409 18.21 8.10 -4.68
C PHE A 409 16.96 8.68 -5.35
N TYR A 410 16.18 9.49 -4.59
CA TYR A 410 14.95 10.08 -5.10
C TYR A 410 15.10 11.57 -5.35
N VAL A 411 14.85 11.99 -6.60
CA VAL A 411 14.96 13.40 -7.04
C VAL A 411 13.60 14.12 -6.90
N GLU A 412 12.74 13.66 -5.99
CA GLU A 412 11.35 14.11 -5.88
C GLU A 412 11.24 15.50 -5.22
N TYR A 413 12.15 15.78 -4.29
CA TYR A 413 12.16 17.04 -3.57
C TYR A 413 13.15 18.01 -4.22
N TRP A 414 12.61 18.84 -5.07
CA TRP A 414 13.41 19.81 -5.83
C TRP A 414 13.29 21.21 -5.25
N ASP A 415 14.41 21.87 -5.04
CA ASP A 415 14.48 23.28 -4.66
C ASP A 415 14.67 24.12 -5.94
N ASP A 416 13.63 24.77 -6.41
CA ASP A 416 13.66 25.59 -7.62
C ASP A 416 14.64 26.77 -7.50
N THR A 417 14.83 27.30 -6.30
CA THR A 417 15.73 28.45 -6.05
C THR A 417 17.19 28.05 -6.17
N LEU A 418 17.54 26.88 -5.61
CA LEU A 418 18.91 26.37 -5.61
C LEU A 418 19.16 25.36 -6.74
N LYS A 419 18.14 24.95 -7.47
CA LYS A 419 18.19 23.92 -8.52
C LYS A 419 18.88 22.64 -8.05
N ARG A 420 18.48 22.16 -6.87
CA ARG A 420 19.03 20.97 -6.23
C ARG A 420 17.99 20.25 -5.38
N PRO A 421 18.16 18.97 -5.05
CA PRO A 421 17.34 18.26 -4.06
C PRO A 421 17.40 18.94 -2.70
N THR A 422 16.26 18.99 -2.02
CA THR A 422 16.15 19.55 -0.67
C THR A 422 16.46 18.48 0.39
N ARG A 423 16.96 18.94 1.55
CA ARG A 423 17.32 18.08 2.68
C ARG A 423 16.88 18.68 4.02
N TYR A 424 15.60 18.77 4.29
CA TYR A 424 15.13 19.21 5.61
C TYR A 424 14.30 18.19 6.32
N ALA A 425 14.35 18.24 7.66
CA ALA A 425 13.47 17.42 8.49
C ALA A 425 12.01 17.85 8.28
N ARG A 426 11.14 16.86 8.08
CA ARG A 426 9.70 17.01 7.92
C ARG A 426 9.00 16.13 8.92
N CYS A 427 7.84 16.54 9.41
CA CYS A 427 7.09 15.77 10.38
C CYS A 427 5.57 15.93 10.20
N LEU A 428 4.80 14.97 10.71
CA LEU A 428 3.37 15.13 10.94
C LEU A 428 3.08 15.50 12.39
N CYS A 429 3.88 15.03 13.35
CA CYS A 429 3.71 15.37 14.75
C CYS A 429 5.00 15.92 15.36
N ALA A 430 4.84 16.84 16.29
CA ALA A 430 5.94 17.44 17.01
C ALA A 430 5.52 17.81 18.42
N ALA A 431 6.48 17.82 19.34
CA ALA A 431 6.30 18.23 20.73
C ALA A 431 7.49 19.05 21.21
N ILE A 432 7.25 20.02 22.09
CA ILE A 432 8.29 20.88 22.66
C ILE A 432 8.46 20.53 24.13
N TRP A 433 9.70 20.25 24.54
CA TRP A 433 10.06 20.00 25.93
C TRP A 433 11.45 20.52 26.22
N ASP A 434 11.58 21.30 27.26
CA ASP A 434 12.84 21.87 27.74
C ASP A 434 13.68 22.51 26.62
N ARG A 435 13.05 23.39 25.80
CA ARG A 435 13.64 24.11 24.65
C ARG A 435 14.14 23.20 23.52
N LYS A 436 13.77 21.94 23.56
CA LYS A 436 14.02 21.00 22.47
C LYS A 436 12.72 20.69 21.76
N ILE A 437 12.79 20.58 20.45
CA ILE A 437 11.68 20.23 19.59
C ILE A 437 11.89 18.81 19.10
N TYR A 438 10.96 17.93 19.42
CA TYR A 438 10.95 16.53 19.01
C TYR A 438 9.96 16.37 17.88
N MET A 439 10.42 15.88 16.72
CA MET A 439 9.62 15.73 15.52
C MET A 439 9.75 14.29 15.01
N TYR A 440 8.66 13.56 14.89
CA TYR A 440 8.72 12.26 14.22
C TYR A 440 8.62 12.45 12.71
N ALA A 441 9.53 11.81 11.99
CA ALA A 441 9.71 12.02 10.55
C ALA A 441 8.45 11.68 9.75
N TRP A 442 8.19 12.46 8.73
CA TRP A 442 7.20 12.15 7.71
C TRP A 442 7.86 11.40 6.56
N GLY A 443 7.33 10.19 6.27
CA GLY A 443 7.78 9.39 5.15
C GLY A 443 8.88 8.37 5.47
N TYR A 444 9.47 8.39 6.68
CA TYR A 444 10.48 7.42 7.10
C TYR A 444 10.56 7.31 8.64
N ASN A 445 11.28 6.28 9.11
CA ASN A 445 11.35 5.93 10.53
C ASN A 445 12.54 6.60 11.23
N ALA A 446 12.37 7.88 11.59
CA ALA A 446 13.37 8.64 12.34
C ALA A 446 12.73 9.62 13.31
N LEU A 447 13.45 9.96 14.38
CA LEU A 447 13.10 11.00 15.33
C LEU A 447 14.09 12.15 15.21
N PHE A 448 13.61 13.34 14.90
CA PHE A 448 14.42 14.55 14.89
C PHE A 448 14.32 15.29 16.21
N VAL A 449 15.44 15.75 16.71
CA VAL A 449 15.53 16.58 17.92
C VAL A 449 16.25 17.87 17.58
N LEU A 450 15.54 18.98 17.60
CA LEU A 450 16.13 20.30 17.41
C LEU A 450 16.33 20.96 18.77
N ASP A 451 17.57 21.26 19.10
CA ASP A 451 17.96 22.09 20.25
C ASP A 451 17.97 23.56 19.80
N GLU A 452 16.98 24.35 20.21
CA GLU A 452 16.84 25.75 19.78
C GLU A 452 17.99 26.64 20.26
N GLU A 453 18.53 26.36 21.47
CA GLU A 453 19.62 27.18 22.02
C GLU A 453 20.94 27.00 21.25
N LYS A 454 21.21 25.74 20.87
CA LYS A 454 22.42 25.41 20.11
C LYS A 454 22.25 25.52 18.62
N ASN A 455 21.01 25.77 18.17
CA ASN A 455 20.63 25.74 16.75
C ASN A 455 21.13 24.45 16.05
N ARG A 456 20.96 23.30 16.73
CA ARG A 456 21.48 22.01 16.30
C ARG A 456 20.35 21.02 16.13
N LEU A 457 20.19 20.51 14.93
CA LEU A 457 19.27 19.43 14.58
C LEU A 457 20.01 18.08 14.65
N LEU A 458 19.46 17.15 15.43
CA LEU A 458 19.94 15.77 15.54
C LEU A 458 18.90 14.85 14.92
N ALA A 459 19.36 13.92 14.11
CA ALA A 459 18.56 12.80 13.67
C ALA A 459 18.88 11.57 14.53
N LEU A 460 17.87 10.97 15.12
CA LEU A 460 17.96 9.75 15.94
C LEU A 460 17.23 8.60 15.22
N PRO A 461 17.64 7.35 15.44
CA PRO A 461 16.85 6.21 14.99
C PRO A 461 15.42 6.35 15.49
N GLY A 462 14.45 5.96 14.67
CA GLY A 462 13.05 5.89 15.06
C GLY A 462 12.77 4.63 15.89
N ASP A 463 11.69 3.92 15.57
CA ASP A 463 11.35 2.67 16.21
C ASP A 463 12.08 1.48 15.55
N GLU A 464 12.99 0.85 16.26
CA GLU A 464 13.83 -0.25 15.76
C GLU A 464 13.04 -1.51 15.37
N SER A 465 11.79 -1.67 15.86
CA SER A 465 10.93 -2.79 15.49
C SER A 465 10.22 -2.59 14.15
N MET A 466 10.26 -1.36 13.63
CA MET A 466 9.60 -0.99 12.38
C MET A 466 10.64 -0.78 11.27
N PRO A 467 10.30 -1.16 10.04
CA PRO A 467 11.22 -0.94 8.92
C PRO A 467 11.48 0.56 8.73
N VAL A 468 12.62 0.89 8.16
CA VAL A 468 12.94 2.22 7.66
C VAL A 468 12.14 2.47 6.38
N SER A 469 10.82 2.37 6.47
CA SER A 469 9.95 2.50 5.31
C SER A 469 9.55 3.95 5.10
N GLU A 470 9.12 4.26 3.89
CA GLU A 470 8.60 5.55 3.47
C GLU A 470 7.20 5.87 4.05
N GLN A 471 6.72 5.08 5.00
CA GLN A 471 5.44 5.32 5.64
C GLN A 471 5.62 6.18 6.88
N THR A 472 4.72 7.13 7.04
CA THR A 472 4.63 7.89 8.28
C THR A 472 4.10 7.01 9.39
N LEU A 473 4.96 6.57 10.29
CA LEU A 473 4.59 5.63 11.35
C LEU A 473 3.66 6.25 12.38
N TYR A 474 3.86 7.52 12.71
CA TYR A 474 3.14 8.22 13.77
C TYR A 474 2.63 9.58 13.28
N SER A 475 1.38 9.91 13.59
CA SER A 475 0.74 11.15 13.12
C SER A 475 0.48 12.17 14.20
N LYS A 476 0.38 11.76 15.44
CA LYS A 476 0.12 12.62 16.59
C LYS A 476 1.06 12.29 17.73
N CYS A 477 1.27 13.23 18.63
CA CYS A 477 2.01 12.99 19.87
C CYS A 477 1.53 13.88 21.01
N VAL A 478 1.76 13.43 22.23
CA VAL A 478 1.45 14.17 23.45
C VAL A 478 2.58 13.96 24.47
N ILE A 479 2.86 15.01 25.26
CA ILE A 479 3.79 14.91 26.37
C ILE A 479 3.01 14.74 27.66
N TRP A 480 3.46 13.80 28.48
CA TRP A 480 3.02 13.63 29.85
C TRP A 480 4.22 13.33 30.75
N LYS A 481 4.46 14.19 31.73
CA LYS A 481 5.69 14.19 32.55
C LYS A 481 6.95 14.26 31.67
N ASN A 482 7.81 13.27 31.79
CA ASN A 482 9.04 13.14 31.01
C ASN A 482 8.92 12.17 29.81
N PHE A 483 7.70 11.89 29.35
CA PHE A 483 7.46 10.98 28.24
C PHE A 483 6.74 11.66 27.08
N ILE A 484 7.16 11.33 25.85
CA ILE A 484 6.37 11.57 24.65
C ILE A 484 5.69 10.26 24.26
N TYR A 485 4.39 10.32 24.04
CA TYR A 485 3.62 9.23 23.44
C TYR A 485 3.34 9.56 21.98
N PHE A 486 3.94 8.81 21.07
CA PHE A 486 3.68 8.91 19.64
C PHE A 486 2.56 7.96 19.26
N ILE A 487 1.49 8.51 18.67
CA ILE A 487 0.27 7.77 18.33
C ILE A 487 0.40 7.26 16.89
N PRO A 488 0.20 5.96 16.67
CA PRO A 488 0.42 5.33 15.39
C PRO A 488 -0.54 5.84 14.30
N LEU A 489 0.00 5.91 13.09
CA LEU A 489 -0.74 6.03 11.85
C LEU A 489 -0.64 4.73 11.05
N TYR A 490 0.59 4.24 10.87
CA TYR A 490 0.90 2.97 10.21
C TYR A 490 1.70 2.00 11.10
N ALA A 491 2.15 2.44 12.26
CA ALA A 491 2.69 1.54 13.28
C ALA A 491 1.55 0.77 13.98
N HIS A 492 1.88 -0.38 14.59
CA HIS A 492 0.90 -1.23 15.29
C HIS A 492 0.99 -1.11 16.81
N HIS A 493 1.61 -0.03 17.31
CA HIS A 493 1.79 0.23 18.73
C HIS A 493 2.04 1.72 18.96
N ILE A 494 1.73 2.18 20.16
CA ILE A 494 2.14 3.51 20.64
C ILE A 494 3.61 3.45 21.03
N LEU A 495 4.41 4.40 20.57
CA LEU A 495 5.79 4.54 20.98
C LEU A 495 5.89 5.55 22.13
N LYS A 496 6.23 5.06 23.33
CA LYS A 496 6.53 5.86 24.50
C LYS A 496 8.03 6.12 24.55
N TYR A 497 8.41 7.38 24.45
CA TYR A 497 9.81 7.83 24.44
C TYR A 497 10.12 8.60 25.71
N ASP A 498 11.13 8.17 26.48
CA ASP A 498 11.60 8.85 27.67
C ASP A 498 12.54 10.02 27.28
N LEU A 499 12.17 11.23 27.68
CA LEU A 499 12.87 12.47 27.37
C LEU A 499 14.19 12.65 28.15
N ILE A 500 14.40 11.84 29.20
CA ILE A 500 15.57 11.93 30.08
C ILE A 500 16.67 10.98 29.57
N ASP A 501 16.33 9.71 29.37
CA ASP A 501 17.31 8.66 29.05
C ASP A 501 17.23 8.18 27.58
N GLY A 502 16.23 8.60 26.85
CA GLY A 502 16.01 8.23 25.46
C GLY A 502 15.46 6.80 25.25
N ARG A 503 15.04 6.13 26.32
CA ARG A 503 14.49 4.78 26.26
C ARG A 503 13.15 4.78 25.54
N ARG A 504 12.91 3.71 24.77
CA ARG A 504 11.69 3.49 23.99
C ARG A 504 10.93 2.30 24.54
N THR A 505 9.65 2.50 24.82
CA THR A 505 8.71 1.44 25.23
C THR A 505 7.58 1.37 24.22
N ARG A 506 7.15 0.18 23.85
CA ARG A 506 6.07 -0.06 22.89
C ARG A 506 4.84 -0.53 23.65
N LEU A 507 3.74 0.17 23.49
CA LEU A 507 2.43 -0.23 24.03
C LEU A 507 1.62 -0.81 22.88
N ALA A 508 1.43 -2.13 22.89
CA ALA A 508 0.63 -2.82 21.89
C ALA A 508 -0.82 -2.31 21.94
N ILE A 509 -1.37 -1.94 20.79
CA ILE A 509 -2.71 -1.38 20.67
C ILE A 509 -3.34 -1.84 19.36
N ASP A 510 -4.62 -2.20 19.41
CA ASP A 510 -5.41 -2.44 18.22
C ASP A 510 -6.24 -1.19 17.90
N LEU A 511 -5.86 -0.51 16.84
CA LEU A 511 -6.54 0.68 16.34
C LEU A 511 -7.50 0.38 15.19
N GLY A 512 -7.50 -0.85 14.68
CA GLY A 512 -8.15 -1.15 13.39
C GLY A 512 -7.62 -0.23 12.28
N ASP A 513 -8.48 0.14 11.33
CA ASP A 513 -8.14 1.06 10.23
C ASP A 513 -8.55 2.51 10.51
N HIS A 514 -8.74 2.87 11.77
CA HIS A 514 -9.26 4.17 12.13
C HIS A 514 -8.17 5.20 12.41
N HIS A 515 -8.41 6.43 11.98
CA HIS A 515 -7.66 7.60 12.43
C HIS A 515 -8.25 8.11 13.76
N PHE A 516 -7.39 8.58 14.65
CA PHE A 516 -7.79 9.03 15.98
C PHE A 516 -7.37 10.47 16.26
N ASP A 517 -8.25 11.22 16.92
CA ASP A 517 -7.89 12.40 17.68
C ASP A 517 -7.46 12.01 19.09
N ILE A 518 -6.68 12.87 19.74
CA ILE A 518 -6.11 12.60 21.06
C ILE A 518 -6.54 13.67 22.06
N VAL A 519 -6.95 13.23 23.23
CA VAL A 519 -7.27 14.12 24.35
C VAL A 519 -6.54 13.66 25.60
N LEU A 520 -5.74 14.54 26.16
CA LEU A 520 -5.11 14.32 27.47
C LEU A 520 -5.96 14.94 28.57
N ASP A 521 -6.43 14.11 29.51
CA ASP A 521 -7.14 14.53 30.69
C ASP A 521 -6.42 14.04 31.94
N GLN A 522 -5.62 14.89 32.56
CA GLN A 522 -4.77 14.61 33.71
C GLN A 522 -3.80 13.42 33.44
N GLU A 523 -4.14 12.22 33.90
CA GLU A 523 -3.33 11.01 33.84
C GLU A 523 -3.83 10.01 32.78
N ARG A 524 -4.89 10.38 32.04
CA ARG A 524 -5.49 9.54 31.00
C ARG A 524 -5.39 10.16 29.63
N LEU A 525 -4.88 9.39 28.71
CA LEU A 525 -4.85 9.70 27.28
C LEU A 525 -6.02 8.99 26.59
N TYR A 526 -6.88 9.75 25.95
CA TYR A 526 -7.99 9.23 25.16
C TYR A 526 -7.69 9.31 23.68
N LEU A 527 -7.90 8.20 22.97
CA LEU A 527 -7.85 8.11 21.52
C LEU A 527 -9.29 8.01 21.02
N LEU A 528 -9.73 9.04 20.31
CA LEU A 528 -11.11 9.20 19.85
C LEU A 528 -11.16 8.96 18.34
N PRO A 529 -11.88 7.94 17.86
CA PRO A 529 -11.92 7.65 16.44
C PRO A 529 -12.55 8.81 15.66
N MET A 530 -11.95 9.13 14.51
CA MET A 530 -12.42 10.19 13.63
C MET A 530 -13.59 9.76 12.73
N CYS A 531 -13.92 8.49 12.72
CA CYS A 531 -15.06 7.88 12.02
C CYS A 531 -15.89 7.03 12.99
N TYR A 532 -16.92 6.34 12.49
CA TYR A 532 -17.64 5.39 13.31
C TYR A 532 -16.73 4.22 13.69
N ALA A 533 -16.66 3.91 14.97
CA ALA A 533 -15.93 2.78 15.51
C ALA A 533 -16.70 2.18 16.68
N GLU A 534 -16.50 0.91 16.94
CA GLU A 534 -17.18 0.19 18.02
C GLU A 534 -16.77 0.69 19.42
N HIS A 535 -15.57 1.28 19.52
CA HIS A 535 -15.03 1.78 20.79
C HIS A 535 -14.10 2.97 20.58
N TYR A 536 -13.91 3.75 21.64
CA TYR A 536 -12.77 4.64 21.80
C TYR A 536 -11.84 4.09 22.89
N ILE A 537 -10.61 4.59 22.95
CA ILE A 537 -9.57 3.99 23.77
C ILE A 537 -9.14 4.96 24.86
N ALA A 538 -8.97 4.47 26.08
CA ALA A 538 -8.39 5.21 27.19
C ALA A 538 -7.11 4.50 27.67
N ILE A 539 -6.07 5.28 27.93
CA ILE A 539 -4.77 4.78 28.39
C ILE A 539 -4.47 5.47 29.72
N ASP A 540 -4.26 4.70 30.77
CA ASP A 540 -3.75 5.21 32.02
C ASP A 540 -2.24 5.39 31.91
N LEU A 541 -1.78 6.63 31.96
CA LEU A 541 -0.37 6.98 31.72
C LEU A 541 0.56 6.65 32.90
N ASN A 542 0.03 6.30 34.07
CA ASN A 542 0.83 5.83 35.22
C ASN A 542 1.13 4.32 35.12
N THR A 543 0.15 3.54 34.64
CA THR A 543 0.25 2.06 34.57
C THR A 543 0.49 1.53 33.18
N ASP A 544 0.28 2.37 32.13
CA ASP A 544 0.26 2.02 30.73
C ASP A 544 -0.88 1.01 30.37
N GLU A 545 -1.90 0.88 31.23
CA GLU A 545 -3.07 0.05 30.98
C GLU A 545 -3.98 0.67 29.92
N ILE A 546 -4.44 -0.16 28.98
CA ILE A 546 -5.29 0.23 27.85
C ILE A 546 -6.71 -0.30 28.07
N GLU A 547 -7.69 0.59 28.04
CA GLU A 547 -9.11 0.28 28.16
C GLU A 547 -9.84 0.63 26.85
N TYR A 548 -10.59 -0.34 26.27
CA TYR A 548 -11.44 -0.13 25.11
C TYR A 548 -12.86 0.15 25.58
N ILE A 549 -13.37 1.36 25.34
CA ILE A 549 -14.65 1.84 25.84
C ILE A 549 -15.68 1.82 24.71
N PRO A 550 -16.76 1.01 24.82
CA PRO A 550 -17.76 0.88 23.75
C PRO A 550 -18.42 2.20 23.38
N THR A 551 -18.70 2.39 22.10
CA THR A 551 -19.44 3.51 21.54
C THR A 551 -20.80 3.04 21.01
N ASN A 552 -21.83 3.87 21.14
CA ASN A 552 -23.19 3.57 20.67
C ASN A 552 -23.54 4.45 19.45
N TYR A 553 -22.71 4.48 18.44
CA TYR A 553 -22.93 5.33 17.26
C TYR A 553 -24.14 4.95 16.41
N HIS A 554 -24.53 3.67 16.39
CA HIS A 554 -25.42 3.11 15.36
C HIS A 554 -26.84 3.68 15.26
N ASN A 555 -27.28 4.56 16.18
CA ASN A 555 -28.68 5.01 16.21
C ASN A 555 -28.88 6.53 16.26
N GLN A 556 -27.85 7.37 16.10
CA GLN A 556 -27.99 8.77 16.56
C GLN A 556 -27.80 9.86 15.49
N LEU A 557 -27.26 9.57 14.32
CA LEU A 557 -27.14 10.54 13.22
C LEU A 557 -27.96 10.06 12.01
N SER A 558 -29.18 10.60 11.87
CA SER A 558 -30.01 10.35 10.69
C SER A 558 -29.39 11.03 9.46
N GLY A 559 -29.18 10.27 8.38
CA GLY A 559 -28.70 10.79 7.10
C GLY A 559 -27.19 10.72 6.89
N VAL A 560 -26.42 10.14 7.81
CA VAL A 560 -24.99 9.85 7.62
C VAL A 560 -24.81 8.35 7.42
N ASP A 561 -24.12 7.95 6.36
CA ASP A 561 -23.79 6.55 6.13
C ASP A 561 -22.74 6.07 7.16
N PRO A 562 -23.07 5.09 8.02
CA PRO A 562 -22.13 4.55 8.99
C PRO A 562 -20.92 3.86 8.37
N LEU A 563 -20.99 3.48 7.10
CA LEU A 563 -19.92 2.81 6.34
C LEU A 563 -18.97 3.81 5.65
N GLU A 564 -19.23 5.12 5.74
CA GLU A 564 -18.33 6.12 5.18
C GLU A 564 -17.04 6.18 6.01
N GLN A 565 -15.95 5.67 5.49
CA GLN A 565 -14.63 5.64 6.13
C GLN A 565 -13.92 7.00 6.16
N ALA A 566 -14.52 8.06 5.62
CA ALA A 566 -13.96 9.40 5.66
C ALA A 566 -14.00 9.95 7.11
N PRO A 567 -12.99 10.74 7.55
CA PRO A 567 -13.01 11.36 8.87
C PRO A 567 -14.26 12.21 9.06
N LEU A 568 -15.15 11.76 9.94
CA LEU A 568 -16.45 12.37 10.21
C LEU A 568 -16.38 13.37 11.38
N PHE A 569 -15.63 13.02 12.43
CA PHE A 569 -15.47 13.82 13.63
C PHE A 569 -14.03 14.31 13.76
N HIS A 570 -13.87 15.56 14.21
CA HIS A 570 -12.54 16.13 14.44
C HIS A 570 -12.60 17.41 15.25
N GLY A 571 -11.41 17.87 15.69
CA GLY A 571 -11.28 19.01 16.55
C GLY A 571 -11.79 18.69 17.95
N GLU A 572 -10.92 18.64 18.92
CA GLU A 572 -11.23 18.25 20.29
C GLU A 572 -11.13 19.43 21.25
N VAL A 573 -12.17 19.65 22.02
CA VAL A 573 -12.18 20.63 23.12
C VAL A 573 -12.65 19.92 24.39
N LEU A 574 -11.75 19.80 25.36
CA LEU A 574 -12.04 19.21 26.67
C LEU A 574 -12.56 20.27 27.63
N ILE A 575 -13.79 20.09 28.12
CA ILE A 575 -14.45 20.97 29.10
C ILE A 575 -15.10 20.11 30.18
N HIS A 576 -14.65 20.22 31.45
CA HIS A 576 -15.24 19.51 32.59
C HIS A 576 -15.49 18.00 32.31
N LYS A 577 -14.46 17.28 31.87
CA LYS A 577 -14.54 15.85 31.54
C LYS A 577 -15.46 15.51 30.33
N LYS A 578 -15.85 16.50 29.57
CA LYS A 578 -16.58 16.31 28.30
C LYS A 578 -15.72 16.76 27.13
N VAL A 579 -15.60 15.89 26.14
CA VAL A 579 -14.90 16.20 24.89
C VAL A 579 -15.92 16.57 23.82
N TRP A 580 -15.77 17.77 23.30
CA TRP A 580 -16.60 18.30 22.23
C TRP A 580 -15.86 18.23 20.90
N ARG A 581 -16.53 17.78 19.85
CA ARG A 581 -15.96 17.59 18.51
C ARG A 581 -16.92 18.07 17.43
N CYS A 582 -16.37 18.55 16.29
CA CYS A 582 -17.16 18.91 15.10
C CYS A 582 -17.51 17.66 14.28
N CYS A 583 -18.71 17.67 13.70
CA CYS A 583 -19.10 16.72 12.65
C CYS A 583 -18.91 17.39 11.26
N ARG A 584 -18.25 16.68 10.33
CA ARG A 584 -18.02 17.19 8.95
C ARG A 584 -19.24 17.07 8.05
N ALA A 585 -20.15 16.15 8.35
CA ALA A 585 -21.32 15.88 7.51
C ALA A 585 -22.46 16.89 7.76
N ALA A 586 -22.53 17.50 8.97
CA ALA A 586 -23.62 18.38 9.36
C ALA A 586 -23.14 19.40 10.40
N PRO A 587 -23.83 20.54 10.57
CA PRO A 587 -23.55 21.52 11.62
C PRO A 587 -24.00 21.01 13.00
N ILE A 588 -23.31 19.99 13.47
CA ILE A 588 -23.57 19.26 14.72
C ILE A 588 -22.27 19.17 15.52
N LEU A 589 -22.37 19.29 16.84
CA LEU A 589 -21.30 18.94 17.78
C LEU A 589 -21.57 17.59 18.42
N GLN A 590 -20.55 16.75 18.44
CA GLN A 590 -20.51 15.54 19.27
C GLN A 590 -19.95 15.87 20.64
N CYS A 591 -20.59 15.41 21.70
CA CYS A 591 -20.12 15.52 23.08
C CYS A 591 -19.91 14.13 23.66
N ILE A 592 -18.69 13.81 24.05
CA ILE A 592 -18.31 12.56 24.71
C ILE A 592 -18.10 12.87 26.21
N ASP A 593 -19.01 12.42 27.06
CA ASP A 593 -18.86 12.50 28.50
C ASP A 593 -17.95 11.36 29.00
N LEU A 594 -16.71 11.70 29.35
CA LEU A 594 -15.69 10.71 29.75
C LEU A 594 -15.99 10.02 31.08
N GLN A 595 -16.81 10.64 31.95
CA GLN A 595 -17.21 10.05 33.25
C GLN A 595 -18.40 9.11 33.07
N LYS A 596 -19.42 9.57 32.36
CA LYS A 596 -20.64 8.79 32.12
C LYS A 596 -20.48 7.77 31.00
N ARG A 597 -19.43 7.88 30.19
CA ARG A 597 -19.20 7.06 29.01
C ARG A 597 -20.37 7.13 28.01
N MET A 598 -20.89 8.33 27.81
CA MET A 598 -22.03 8.61 26.94
C MET A 598 -21.62 9.57 25.82
N ILE A 599 -22.23 9.38 24.67
CA ILE A 599 -22.06 10.24 23.50
C ILE A 599 -23.40 10.92 23.20
N GLU A 600 -23.39 12.24 23.15
CA GLU A 600 -24.53 13.08 22.84
C GLU A 600 -24.23 13.98 21.64
N TYR A 601 -25.26 14.43 20.94
CA TYR A 601 -25.13 15.32 19.79
C TYR A 601 -25.93 16.59 20.01
N THR A 602 -25.38 17.73 19.59
CA THR A 602 -25.99 19.05 19.70
C THR A 602 -26.03 19.71 18.32
N ASP A 603 -27.23 19.99 17.84
CA ASP A 603 -27.44 20.73 16.59
C ASP A 603 -27.02 22.19 16.73
N LEU A 604 -26.48 22.76 15.66
CA LEU A 604 -26.11 24.16 15.51
C LEU A 604 -27.04 24.84 14.48
N PRO A 605 -28.31 25.15 14.83
CA PRO A 605 -29.36 25.47 13.85
C PRO A 605 -29.15 26.80 13.11
N GLU A 606 -28.33 27.72 13.65
CA GLU A 606 -28.00 28.98 12.97
C GLU A 606 -26.79 28.88 12.05
N MET A 607 -26.12 27.72 12.00
CA MET A 607 -24.94 27.52 11.13
C MET A 607 -25.35 26.95 9.78
N GLU A 608 -24.92 27.63 8.71
CA GLU A 608 -25.21 27.24 7.32
C GLU A 608 -24.30 26.12 6.80
N GLU A 609 -23.25 25.78 7.57
CA GLU A 609 -22.25 24.77 7.18
C GLU A 609 -21.69 24.03 8.42
N PRO A 610 -21.11 22.85 8.25
CA PRO A 610 -20.35 22.20 9.30
C PRO A 610 -19.13 23.03 9.73
N LEU A 611 -18.73 22.90 10.98
CA LEU A 611 -17.48 23.48 11.46
C LEU A 611 -16.32 22.52 11.19
N ARG A 612 -15.17 23.10 10.82
CA ARG A 612 -13.93 22.35 10.72
C ARG A 612 -13.30 22.10 12.11
N GLU A 613 -13.23 23.14 12.90
CA GLU A 613 -12.69 23.11 14.27
C GLU A 613 -13.22 24.29 15.07
N PHE A 614 -13.19 24.18 16.39
CA PHE A 614 -13.56 25.28 17.27
C PHE A 614 -12.75 25.27 18.56
N VAL A 615 -12.79 26.37 19.30
CA VAL A 615 -12.15 26.54 20.62
C VAL A 615 -13.10 27.26 21.57
N LEU A 616 -12.94 27.05 22.87
CA LEU A 616 -13.65 27.78 23.88
C LEU A 616 -12.84 29.00 24.35
N TYR A 617 -13.44 30.19 24.32
CA TYR A 617 -12.87 31.39 24.90
C TYR A 617 -13.95 32.20 25.64
N LYS A 618 -13.76 32.40 26.95
CA LYS A 618 -14.67 33.19 27.82
C LYS A 618 -16.15 32.83 27.60
N ASN A 619 -16.52 31.58 27.81
CA ASN A 619 -17.87 31.02 27.65
C ASN A 619 -18.48 31.15 26.25
N CYS A 620 -17.70 31.44 25.23
CA CYS A 620 -18.14 31.40 23.84
C CYS A 620 -17.28 30.41 23.03
N PHE A 621 -17.90 29.67 22.12
CA PHE A 621 -17.18 28.90 21.14
C PHE A 621 -16.80 29.79 19.94
N TRP A 622 -15.58 29.63 19.48
CA TRP A 622 -15.07 30.22 18.26
C TRP A 622 -14.75 29.09 17.29
N GLY A 623 -15.46 29.07 16.16
CA GLY A 623 -15.34 27.99 15.16
C GLY A 623 -14.99 28.53 13.79
N ILE A 624 -14.35 27.69 12.98
CA ILE A 624 -14.03 27.96 11.58
C ILE A 624 -14.90 27.07 10.67
N GLY A 625 -15.44 27.65 9.60
CA GLY A 625 -16.25 26.95 8.62
C GLY A 625 -15.45 25.89 7.88
N LEU A 626 -16.07 24.76 7.54
CA LEU A 626 -15.44 23.66 6.84
C LEU A 626 -15.13 24.01 5.38
N ASN A 627 -16.07 24.68 4.71
CA ASN A 627 -16.06 24.91 3.26
C ASN A 627 -16.00 26.38 2.88
N THR A 628 -16.06 27.29 3.87
CA THR A 628 -16.11 28.72 3.62
C THR A 628 -14.98 29.47 4.34
N ASN A 629 -14.89 30.77 4.08
CA ASN A 629 -13.98 31.71 4.74
C ASN A 629 -14.62 32.38 5.97
N ARG A 630 -15.53 31.68 6.65
CA ARG A 630 -16.32 32.22 7.79
C ARG A 630 -15.75 31.76 9.13
N ILE A 631 -15.76 32.67 10.10
CA ILE A 631 -15.39 32.40 11.49
C ILE A 631 -16.56 32.79 12.36
N TYR A 632 -17.01 31.87 13.17
CA TYR A 632 -18.21 31.97 14.00
C TYR A 632 -17.83 32.18 15.46
N GLN A 633 -18.41 33.17 16.11
CA GLN A 633 -18.46 33.27 17.57
C GLN A 633 -19.86 32.86 18.02
N TRP A 634 -19.99 31.77 18.76
CA TRP A 634 -21.25 31.18 19.15
C TRP A 634 -21.40 31.08 20.68
N ASP A 635 -22.60 31.42 21.19
CA ASP A 635 -22.98 31.31 22.58
C ASP A 635 -23.64 29.95 22.85
N PRO A 636 -22.97 29.02 23.56
CA PRO A 636 -23.50 27.69 23.82
C PRO A 636 -24.73 27.67 24.73
N GLU A 637 -24.89 28.64 25.63
CA GLU A 637 -26.05 28.73 26.53
C GLU A 637 -27.32 29.15 25.79
N LYS A 638 -27.18 30.05 24.81
CA LYS A 638 -28.31 30.57 24.04
C LYS A 638 -28.49 29.83 22.70
N ASN A 639 -27.55 28.99 22.35
CA ASN A 639 -27.48 28.32 21.06
C ASN A 639 -27.61 29.30 19.87
N LYS A 640 -26.89 30.42 19.93
CA LYS A 640 -26.97 31.50 18.95
C LYS A 640 -25.60 32.04 18.53
N ILE A 641 -25.51 32.46 17.28
CA ILE A 641 -24.34 33.15 16.73
C ILE A 641 -24.30 34.57 17.30
N LYS A 642 -23.23 34.93 18.01
CA LYS A 642 -22.97 36.29 18.50
C LYS A 642 -22.28 37.15 17.46
N ARG A 643 -21.41 36.55 16.64
CA ARG A 643 -20.64 37.26 15.62
C ARG A 643 -20.29 36.31 14.49
N LEU A 644 -20.38 36.84 13.28
CA LEU A 644 -19.89 36.18 12.06
C LEU A 644 -18.83 37.09 11.44
N ILE A 645 -17.64 36.54 11.19
CA ILE A 645 -16.54 37.21 10.51
C ILE A 645 -16.33 36.51 9.18
N THR A 646 -16.42 37.25 8.08
CA THR A 646 -16.11 36.75 6.74
C THR A 646 -14.78 37.33 6.28
N ILE A 647 -13.91 36.50 5.75
CA ILE A 647 -12.59 36.91 5.29
C ILE A 647 -12.61 37.13 3.77
N ASP A 648 -12.71 38.38 3.37
CA ASP A 648 -12.90 38.75 1.94
C ASP A 648 -11.58 38.78 1.11
N LYS A 649 -10.40 38.84 1.76
CA LYS A 649 -9.10 38.86 1.09
C LYS A 649 -8.66 37.55 0.45
N TRP A 650 -9.58 36.71 0.14
CA TRP A 650 -9.41 35.32 -0.19
C TRP A 650 -8.99 35.01 -1.63
N ALA A 651 -9.17 35.91 -2.57
CA ALA A 651 -8.95 35.71 -4.01
C ALA A 651 -7.49 35.33 -4.40
N LYS A 652 -6.53 35.48 -3.49
CA LYS A 652 -5.12 35.05 -3.69
C LYS A 652 -4.87 33.56 -3.47
N TRP A 653 -5.80 32.83 -2.81
CA TRP A 653 -5.56 31.49 -2.29
C TRP A 653 -6.66 30.54 -2.78
N GLN A 654 -6.69 30.19 -4.07
CA GLN A 654 -7.79 29.51 -4.78
C GLN A 654 -8.12 28.07 -4.36
N GLU A 655 -7.76 27.59 -3.18
CA GLU A 655 -8.00 26.21 -2.76
C GLU A 655 -9.22 26.02 -1.85
N ARG A 656 -9.90 24.86 -1.99
CA ARG A 656 -11.20 24.54 -1.37
C ARG A 656 -11.25 24.48 0.16
N HIS A 657 -10.11 24.41 0.87
CA HIS A 657 -10.07 24.23 2.32
C HIS A 657 -8.99 25.11 2.94
N VAL A 658 -9.35 26.28 3.29
CA VAL A 658 -8.35 27.28 3.64
C VAL A 658 -8.06 27.34 5.10
N PHE A 659 -9.08 27.28 6.00
CA PHE A 659 -8.85 27.21 7.43
C PHE A 659 -8.58 25.78 7.85
N HIS A 660 -7.56 25.58 8.69
CA HIS A 660 -7.23 24.26 9.19
C HIS A 660 -7.37 24.11 10.68
N HIS A 661 -6.83 25.08 11.43
CA HIS A 661 -6.87 25.04 12.89
C HIS A 661 -7.24 26.40 13.45
N ILE A 662 -7.85 26.35 14.65
CA ILE A 662 -8.15 27.52 15.48
C ILE A 662 -7.64 27.25 16.90
N ARG A 663 -6.96 28.23 17.50
CA ARG A 663 -6.41 28.12 18.85
C ARG A 663 -6.65 29.41 19.63
N VAL A 664 -6.73 29.28 20.95
CA VAL A 664 -6.69 30.43 21.87
C VAL A 664 -5.28 30.53 22.41
N PHE A 665 -4.63 31.68 22.24
CA PHE A 665 -3.32 31.92 22.82
C PHE A 665 -3.10 33.39 23.10
N LYS A 666 -2.64 33.73 24.32
CA LYS A 666 -2.39 35.12 24.76
C LYS A 666 -3.59 36.05 24.51
N ASP A 667 -4.77 35.66 24.96
CA ASP A 667 -6.06 36.37 24.80
C ASP A 667 -6.52 36.70 23.37
N PHE A 668 -5.90 36.08 22.37
CA PHE A 668 -6.29 36.18 20.97
C PHE A 668 -6.79 34.84 20.44
N ILE A 669 -7.65 34.91 19.42
CA ILE A 669 -8.03 33.76 18.61
C ILE A 669 -7.11 33.70 17.39
N TRP A 670 -6.47 32.57 17.21
CA TRP A 670 -5.52 32.35 16.10
C TRP A 670 -6.14 31.34 15.13
N VAL A 671 -6.16 31.70 13.85
CA VAL A 671 -6.61 30.80 12.77
C VAL A 671 -5.46 30.51 11.82
N PHE A 672 -5.21 29.23 11.58
CA PHE A 672 -4.07 28.73 10.84
C PHE A 672 -4.49 28.20 9.47
N LEU A 673 -3.74 28.61 8.47
CA LEU A 673 -3.89 28.20 7.07
C LEU A 673 -2.72 27.29 6.73
N LEU A 674 -2.86 25.98 6.86
CA LEU A 674 -1.73 25.06 6.68
C LEU A 674 -1.21 25.01 5.23
N SER A 675 -2.02 25.42 4.27
CA SER A 675 -1.68 25.49 2.85
C SER A 675 -1.17 26.86 2.37
N ALA A 676 -1.13 27.85 3.25
CA ALA A 676 -0.71 29.21 2.92
C ALA A 676 0.28 29.79 3.93
N PRO A 677 1.25 30.61 3.53
CA PRO A 677 2.18 31.26 4.44
C PRO A 677 1.56 32.47 5.15
N CYS A 678 0.45 32.26 5.84
CA CYS A 678 -0.33 33.26 6.56
C CYS A 678 -1.03 32.68 7.78
N VAL A 679 -1.11 33.46 8.84
CA VAL A 679 -1.89 33.14 10.05
C VAL A 679 -2.77 34.35 10.37
N LEU A 680 -4.01 34.12 10.82
CA LEU A 680 -4.90 35.19 11.25
C LEU A 680 -4.86 35.30 12.77
N ARG A 681 -4.72 36.49 13.30
CA ARG A 681 -4.87 36.87 14.70
C ARG A 681 -6.13 37.70 14.87
N ILE A 682 -7.07 37.26 15.68
CA ILE A 682 -8.37 37.90 15.91
C ILE A 682 -8.41 38.41 17.33
N ASP A 683 -8.75 39.70 17.49
CA ASP A 683 -9.12 40.24 18.79
C ASP A 683 -10.57 39.80 19.12
N PRO A 684 -10.79 38.95 20.12
CA PRO A 684 -12.13 38.44 20.40
C PRO A 684 -13.11 39.48 20.95
N ALA A 685 -12.61 40.61 21.49
CA ALA A 685 -13.45 41.72 21.98
C ALA A 685 -14.02 42.55 20.81
N THR A 686 -13.18 42.90 19.88
CA THR A 686 -13.54 43.79 18.75
C THR A 686 -13.94 43.02 17.49
N GLY A 687 -13.42 41.81 17.29
CA GLY A 687 -13.54 41.05 16.05
C GLY A 687 -12.57 41.47 14.97
N GLN A 688 -11.63 42.38 15.26
CA GLN A 688 -10.61 42.79 14.29
C GLN A 688 -9.70 41.65 13.96
N VAL A 689 -9.43 41.47 12.65
CA VAL A 689 -8.55 40.43 12.12
C VAL A 689 -7.27 41.05 11.62
N LYS A 690 -6.13 40.57 12.15
CA LYS A 690 -4.79 40.91 11.68
C LYS A 690 -4.24 39.73 10.86
N PHE A 691 -3.79 40.02 9.65
CA PHE A 691 -3.11 39.05 8.80
C PHE A 691 -1.63 39.08 9.07
N LEU A 692 -1.03 37.95 9.39
CA LEU A 692 0.39 37.77 9.56
C LEU A 692 0.91 36.91 8.39
N GLU A 693 1.30 37.59 7.31
CA GLU A 693 1.85 36.97 6.11
C GLU A 693 3.37 36.82 6.26
N PHE A 694 3.89 35.66 5.93
CA PHE A 694 5.33 35.34 6.06
C PHE A 694 5.94 34.66 4.83
N GLY A 695 5.25 34.67 3.69
CA GLY A 695 5.81 34.19 2.42
C GLY A 695 7.05 34.94 1.93
N HIS A 696 7.31 36.11 2.52
CA HIS A 696 8.49 36.95 2.25
C HIS A 696 9.70 36.62 3.14
N LEU A 697 9.60 35.65 4.08
CA LEU A 697 10.71 35.29 4.95
C LEU A 697 11.93 34.85 4.14
N GLN A 698 13.08 35.48 4.39
CA GLN A 698 14.31 35.13 3.73
C GLN A 698 14.72 33.67 4.02
N GLY A 699 14.85 32.91 2.96
CA GLY A 699 15.23 31.49 3.04
C GLY A 699 14.07 30.54 3.30
N LEU A 700 12.81 31.00 3.32
CA LEU A 700 11.65 30.11 3.28
C LEU A 700 11.54 29.50 1.88
N ILE A 701 11.65 28.19 1.82
CA ILE A 701 11.55 27.40 0.60
C ILE A 701 10.42 26.41 0.81
N SER A 702 9.47 26.35 -0.13
CA SER A 702 8.46 25.29 -0.19
C SER A 702 8.76 24.40 -1.38
N ASP A 703 8.57 23.10 -1.22
CA ASP A 703 8.47 22.25 -2.39
C ASP A 703 7.04 22.35 -2.96
N GLN A 704 6.95 22.23 -4.27
CA GLN A 704 5.68 22.39 -4.98
C GLN A 704 4.73 21.20 -4.81
N TYR A 705 5.12 20.15 -4.10
CA TYR A 705 4.47 18.85 -4.08
C TYR A 705 3.31 18.72 -3.10
N GLY A 706 3.00 19.69 -2.28
CA GLY A 706 2.00 19.52 -1.22
C GLY A 706 0.96 20.60 -1.16
N LYS A 707 -0.27 20.19 -0.94
CA LYS A 707 -1.37 21.10 -0.58
C LYS A 707 -1.17 21.75 0.79
N PHE A 708 -0.29 21.18 1.64
CA PHE A 708 -0.07 21.63 3.01
C PHE A 708 1.40 21.98 3.25
N LEU A 709 1.68 23.22 3.54
CA LEU A 709 3.03 23.69 3.90
C LEU A 709 3.46 23.18 5.28
N PHE A 710 2.48 23.08 6.20
CA PHE A 710 2.69 22.74 7.60
C PHE A 710 2.02 21.40 7.97
N SER A 711 2.52 20.79 9.02
CA SER A 711 1.88 19.65 9.66
C SER A 711 0.61 20.08 10.42
N ASP A 712 -0.24 19.11 10.77
CA ASP A 712 -1.44 19.37 11.57
C ASP A 712 -1.12 19.71 13.04
N THR A 713 0.14 19.65 13.44
CA THR A 713 0.58 19.97 14.80
C THR A 713 0.92 21.44 14.91
N ILE A 714 0.31 22.13 15.87
CA ILE A 714 0.63 23.48 16.28
C ILE A 714 0.96 23.44 17.77
N GLN A 715 2.10 23.94 18.14
CA GLN A 715 2.54 24.03 19.53
C GLN A 715 2.65 25.46 19.98
N THR A 716 2.37 25.72 21.25
CA THR A 716 2.55 27.01 21.89
C THR A 716 3.43 26.86 23.12
N GLU A 717 4.44 27.70 23.24
CA GLU A 717 5.33 27.74 24.41
C GLU A 717 5.66 29.18 24.78
N LYS A 718 5.41 29.55 26.03
CA LYS A 718 5.61 30.89 26.57
C LYS A 718 4.87 31.96 25.76
N GLU A 719 5.59 32.76 24.95
CA GLU A 719 5.03 33.77 24.06
C GLU A 719 5.02 33.37 22.59
N TYR A 720 5.44 32.13 22.26
CA TYR A 720 5.65 31.71 20.89
C TYR A 720 4.62 30.67 20.42
N ILE A 721 4.30 30.73 19.12
CA ILE A 721 3.55 29.73 18.36
C ILE A 721 4.51 29.11 17.35
N TYR A 722 4.48 27.79 17.21
CA TYR A 722 5.31 27.02 16.31
C TYR A 722 4.46 26.28 15.28
N LEU A 723 4.80 26.47 13.99
CA LEU A 723 4.25 25.73 12.87
C LEU A 723 5.34 24.82 12.31
N PHE A 724 5.08 23.52 12.25
CA PHE A 724 6.06 22.52 11.91
C PHE A 724 6.06 22.18 10.43
N PRO A 725 7.23 21.82 9.84
CA PRO A 725 7.38 21.65 8.41
C PRO A 725 6.76 20.34 7.92
N ARG A 726 5.92 20.44 6.89
CA ARG A 726 5.47 19.31 6.08
C ARG A 726 6.01 19.42 4.66
N HIS A 727 5.89 20.58 4.02
CA HIS A 727 6.41 20.88 2.69
C HIS A 727 7.21 22.18 2.62
N ILE A 728 7.80 22.58 3.74
CA ILE A 728 8.73 23.72 3.83
C ILE A 728 10.04 23.30 4.53
N ASN A 729 11.05 24.13 4.42
CA ASN A 729 12.41 23.89 4.90
C ASN A 729 12.68 24.29 6.35
N GLY A 730 11.65 24.52 7.15
CA GLY A 730 11.87 24.90 8.53
C GLY A 730 10.61 25.13 9.33
N ILE A 731 10.80 25.36 10.63
CA ILE A 731 9.75 25.68 11.58
C ILE A 731 9.51 27.18 11.56
N VAL A 732 8.25 27.59 11.37
CA VAL A 732 7.86 29.00 11.52
C VAL A 732 7.52 29.27 12.99
N LYS A 733 8.26 30.18 13.61
CA LYS A 733 8.09 30.62 14.99
C LYS A 733 7.52 32.04 15.03
N ILE A 734 6.38 32.21 15.68
CA ILE A 734 5.65 33.47 15.74
C ILE A 734 5.61 33.94 17.19
N ASN A 735 6.11 35.14 17.48
CA ASN A 735 5.90 35.78 18.77
C ASN A 735 4.47 36.35 18.82
N ALA A 736 3.64 35.85 19.74
CA ALA A 736 2.21 36.18 19.82
C ALA A 736 1.97 37.64 20.29
N GLU A 737 2.91 38.25 21.00
CA GLU A 737 2.80 39.62 21.53
C GLU A 737 3.27 40.63 20.48
N THR A 738 4.49 40.45 19.98
CA THR A 738 5.09 41.39 19.02
C THR A 738 4.63 41.17 17.57
N SER A 739 4.14 39.97 17.26
CA SER A 739 3.87 39.48 15.89
C SER A 739 5.12 39.34 15.03
N GLU A 740 6.30 39.26 15.62
CA GLU A 740 7.53 38.94 14.93
C GLU A 740 7.52 37.48 14.49
N ILE A 741 7.96 37.20 13.27
CA ILE A 741 7.98 35.90 12.67
C ILE A 741 9.40 35.52 12.25
N THR A 742 9.86 34.36 12.67
CA THR A 742 11.20 33.84 12.37
C THR A 742 11.11 32.44 11.78
N LEU A 743 12.09 32.08 10.94
CA LEU A 743 12.27 30.76 10.37
C LEU A 743 13.43 30.05 11.05
N ILE A 744 13.16 28.93 11.71
CA ILE A 744 14.19 28.03 12.23
C ILE A 744 14.40 26.94 11.16
N LYS A 745 15.57 26.97 10.51
CA LYS A 745 15.88 25.99 9.46
C LYS A 745 16.01 24.60 10.02
N THR A 746 15.45 23.62 9.32
CA THR A 746 15.51 22.18 9.67
C THR A 746 16.38 21.39 8.69
N GLU A 747 17.48 22.01 8.24
CA GLU A 747 18.42 21.38 7.32
C GLU A 747 19.24 20.31 8.05
N LEU A 748 19.36 19.13 7.43
CA LEU A 748 20.05 17.97 7.98
C LEU A 748 21.44 17.81 7.38
N GLU A 749 22.40 17.43 8.20
CA GLU A 749 23.71 17.00 7.73
C GLU A 749 23.65 15.53 7.27
N CYS A 750 24.15 15.26 6.08
CA CYS A 750 24.08 13.95 5.42
C CYS A 750 24.60 12.79 6.29
N GLY A 751 25.70 12.95 6.98
CA GLY A 751 26.28 11.89 7.81
C GLY A 751 25.46 11.47 9.04
N GLN A 752 24.48 12.29 9.46
CA GLN A 752 23.62 11.94 10.59
C GLN A 752 22.59 10.86 10.22
N LEU A 753 22.08 10.88 9.00
CA LEU A 753 21.08 9.92 8.53
C LEU A 753 21.69 8.60 8.09
N GLN A 754 22.88 8.60 7.52
CA GLN A 754 23.60 7.38 7.18
C GLN A 754 23.75 6.43 8.37
N LYS A 755 23.97 6.97 9.59
CA LYS A 755 24.06 6.16 10.81
C LYS A 755 22.75 5.53 11.23
N ILE A 756 21.61 6.13 10.89
CA ILE A 756 20.28 5.66 11.26
C ILE A 756 19.76 4.68 10.24
N MET A 757 20.08 4.89 8.98
CA MET A 757 19.54 4.15 7.84
C MET A 757 20.50 3.09 7.32
N SER A 758 21.24 2.41 8.20
CA SER A 758 22.16 1.31 7.86
C SER A 758 21.47 0.05 7.32
N GLY A 759 20.34 0.20 6.67
CA GLY A 759 19.63 -0.82 5.90
C GLY A 759 19.92 -0.71 4.40
N PRO A 760 19.53 -1.71 3.60
CA PRO A 760 19.86 -1.76 2.17
C PRO A 760 19.15 -0.70 1.31
N SER A 761 18.14 -0.01 1.83
CA SER A 761 17.47 1.11 1.17
C SER A 761 17.77 2.42 1.89
N PHE A 762 18.78 3.10 1.42
CA PHE A 762 19.11 4.45 1.85
C PHE A 762 18.12 5.43 1.21
N ASN A 763 17.31 6.13 2.02
CA ASN A 763 16.42 7.16 1.50
C ASN A 763 17.15 8.51 1.48
N GLU A 764 17.48 8.96 0.33
CA GLU A 764 18.52 9.90 -0.04
C GLU A 764 18.08 11.33 -0.19
N ASN A 765 16.82 11.64 0.04
CA ASN A 765 16.34 13.01 0.06
C ASN A 765 17.04 13.89 1.12
N MET A 766 17.95 13.28 1.84
CA MET A 766 18.66 13.85 2.97
C MET A 766 20.15 14.09 2.70
N CYS A 767 20.66 13.66 1.54
CA CYS A 767 22.00 13.99 1.07
C CYS A 767 21.94 14.52 -0.37
N THR A 768 23.00 15.18 -0.80
CA THR A 768 23.11 15.58 -2.19
C THR A 768 23.37 14.36 -3.07
N LEU A 769 23.01 14.43 -4.36
CA LEU A 769 23.33 13.36 -5.31
C LEU A 769 24.84 13.05 -5.33
N GLU A 770 25.70 14.06 -5.25
CA GLU A 770 27.16 13.86 -5.20
C GLU A 770 27.62 13.11 -3.95
N GLU A 771 27.03 13.40 -2.78
CA GLU A 771 27.33 12.70 -1.52
C GLU A 771 26.85 11.25 -1.60
N PHE A 772 25.67 11.01 -2.17
CA PHE A 772 25.15 9.68 -2.42
C PHE A 772 26.08 8.85 -3.30
N LEU A 773 26.48 9.38 -4.44
CA LEU A 773 27.36 8.70 -5.37
C LEU A 773 28.73 8.34 -4.74
N LYS A 774 29.24 9.17 -3.84
CA LYS A 774 30.50 8.93 -3.10
C LYS A 774 30.36 7.91 -1.98
N SER A 775 29.21 7.84 -1.33
CA SER A 775 29.00 7.02 -0.13
C SER A 775 28.82 5.52 -0.41
N GLN A 776 28.53 5.15 -1.67
CA GLN A 776 28.12 3.79 -2.05
C GLN A 776 29.30 2.87 -2.34
N ASN A 777 30.15 2.61 -1.35
CA ASN A 777 31.20 1.61 -1.43
C ASN A 777 30.75 0.30 -0.77
N GLY A 778 30.23 -0.63 -1.60
CA GLY A 778 30.13 -2.05 -1.23
C GLY A 778 28.86 -2.46 -0.47
N HIS A 779 27.68 -2.40 -1.06
CA HIS A 779 26.49 -3.08 -0.56
C HIS A 779 26.31 -4.45 -1.22
N ALA A 780 26.17 -5.50 -0.40
CA ALA A 780 25.75 -6.83 -0.85
C ALA A 780 24.22 -6.85 -1.01
N ALA A 781 23.73 -7.50 -2.07
CA ALA A 781 22.31 -7.74 -2.27
C ALA A 781 21.69 -8.46 -1.06
N ALA A 782 20.48 -8.11 -0.70
CA ALA A 782 19.75 -8.72 0.40
C ALA A 782 19.60 -10.24 0.18
N ASN A 783 19.99 -11.03 1.16
CA ASN A 783 19.80 -12.48 1.13
C ASN A 783 18.36 -12.78 1.58
N ILE A 784 17.42 -12.78 0.63
CA ILE A 784 16.01 -13.13 0.89
C ILE A 784 15.81 -14.57 0.43
N ASP A 785 15.82 -15.50 1.37
CA ASP A 785 15.61 -16.94 1.16
C ASP A 785 14.11 -17.26 1.38
N HIS A 786 13.27 -16.92 0.40
CA HIS A 786 11.87 -17.34 0.35
C HIS A 786 11.57 -17.98 -1.01
N PRO A 787 10.70 -19.03 -1.06
CA PRO A 787 10.25 -19.57 -2.32
C PRO A 787 9.61 -18.47 -3.18
N ALA A 788 9.83 -18.54 -4.49
CA ALA A 788 9.31 -17.57 -5.44
C ALA A 788 7.78 -17.43 -5.33
N ALA A 789 7.26 -16.24 -5.53
CA ALA A 789 5.81 -16.00 -5.50
C ALA A 789 5.09 -16.88 -6.53
N GLY A 790 5.70 -17.07 -7.72
CA GLY A 790 5.16 -17.92 -8.76
C GLY A 790 4.98 -19.36 -8.32
N GLU A 791 5.94 -19.95 -7.62
CA GLU A 791 5.85 -21.31 -7.08
C GLU A 791 4.69 -21.42 -6.07
N ARG A 792 4.60 -20.48 -5.11
CA ARG A 792 3.52 -20.47 -4.11
C ARG A 792 2.12 -20.30 -4.74
N ILE A 793 2.01 -19.44 -5.74
CA ILE A 793 0.76 -19.23 -6.48
C ILE A 793 0.37 -20.51 -7.22
N TRP A 794 1.32 -21.15 -7.90
CA TRP A 794 1.04 -22.40 -8.62
C TRP A 794 0.64 -23.52 -7.68
N GLU A 795 1.39 -23.76 -6.60
CA GLU A 795 1.04 -24.73 -5.57
C GLU A 795 -0.36 -24.49 -4.99
N TYR A 796 -0.69 -23.22 -4.68
CA TYR A 796 -2.02 -22.86 -4.20
C TYR A 796 -3.13 -23.21 -5.20
N ILE A 797 -2.91 -22.94 -6.50
CA ILE A 797 -3.87 -23.28 -7.56
C ILE A 797 -4.07 -24.78 -7.63
N VAL A 798 -2.99 -25.56 -7.69
CA VAL A 798 -3.04 -27.02 -7.77
C VAL A 798 -3.76 -27.64 -6.57
N GLN A 799 -3.59 -27.09 -5.37
CA GLN A 799 -4.25 -27.55 -4.15
C GLN A 799 -5.75 -27.23 -4.10
N ASN A 800 -6.19 -26.19 -4.79
CA ASN A 800 -7.56 -25.68 -4.72
C ASN A 800 -8.37 -25.85 -6.01
N ILE A 801 -7.79 -26.41 -7.06
CA ILE A 801 -8.52 -26.79 -8.27
C ILE A 801 -9.25 -28.12 -8.03
N ASP A 802 -10.55 -28.13 -8.32
CA ASP A 802 -11.41 -29.31 -8.09
C ASP A 802 -11.33 -30.34 -9.23
#